data_9d4fb542490419eac60904332ae46e0e
#
_entry.id   9d4fb542490419eac60904332ae46e0e
#
_cell.length_a   1.000
_cell.length_b   1.000
_cell.length_c   1.000
_cell.angle_alpha   90.00
_cell.angle_beta   90.00
_cell.angle_gamma   90.00
#
_symmetry.space_group_name_H-M   'P 1'
#
loop_
_entity.id
_entity.type
_entity.pdbx_description
1 polymer ?
#
loop_
_entity_poly.entity_id
_entity_poly.type
_entity_poly.pdbx_seq_one_letter_code
_entity_poly.pdbx_strand_id
1 'polypeptide(L)'
;MRSELTEQSGHRRVIGALCGALCVGFLLGAGDVDARPTTVLDQAVVQRAAATVASGGQALGSDASVSGDGRFVAFQALPGGGDPAVAAVDSRTSTVYLTDRETSTTVEVTVVPAGLRPGNSIHPVLSGDGCSIVVVTELALDVFRDDDTGLRWDVYRQRLEHCGGIPGDWELVSSQDDGSAIARDDVDVDDRPAVSRAGNTIAYSHPATELIEGDGITTVSIVDLTQPIGSPDRSRTVAGMPIISPDTQYVHSGIDQPAMSGDGRFVAYRSDAASTDAVPGWGYGPVAGGPATPQIFVWDRAQADPFEAVKLVSERVDGLPTMTGASEPVVSRDGRVVAFTSTDVGLVPAVFPTCPDGCPSQVYHLDRDTDANGRYDEPDRTSMTLVSSEPGTAPRVAGTAPSSQPSLTADGQLVAFITKATNLQLVKASGGGDATDGDLLVADVVRNTLRRVAMIDGGVQPAVAAHSGPQLSDTGRTVVFDTLSAAQLVPGSPPGRQVVSLVTPPTLSLAEGDLGTTLVGYSSDEWYVAVNNDGPTTFTPSKVSVSDSRFRVNEEQSSCALGAPVPPGGDCTVRLTFTPSSPGPVRATLTVAETGFQAVSVSTTVRGAGGDPMLRTNPAGQALGSVVVGQWSPEFLFDVENISLVPTSVSSVRVVGPHPWDFMISSNSCEGRPLNPRSTCSIGVVFAPKAAGQRTAVIEVATRTGQYTVMVPDGQGRYEPNFFIDRTEVEAGREFGVGGNGFPPDTPVSILFGDDAKHRVDVVTNNEGVFLAMIPTRATERGGDRSVVAQTADGTSASSQIRVIEVVENTAGLPGYGLGG
;
A
#
# COMPACT_ATOMS: atom_id res chain seq x y z
N MET A 1 -37.39 36.90 42.88
CA MET A 1 -38.83 36.65 42.62
C MET A 1 -38.83 35.61 41.55
N ARG A 2 -38.95 34.37 41.93
CA ARG A 2 -40.19 33.53 41.98
C ARG A 2 -40.79 33.49 40.58
N SER A 3 -41.09 32.43 39.91
CA SER A 3 -41.41 31.04 40.29
C SER A 3 -41.58 30.31 38.98
N GLU A 4 -41.04 29.10 38.80
CA GLU A 4 -41.78 27.83 39.03
C GLU A 4 -42.80 27.47 37.96
N LEU A 5 -42.61 26.34 37.43
CA LEU A 5 -43.36 25.06 37.39
C LEU A 5 -44.23 24.92 36.12
N THR A 6 -44.44 23.84 35.48
CA THR A 6 -44.42 22.37 35.64
C THR A 6 -44.84 21.79 34.33
N GLU A 7 -44.25 20.67 33.97
CA GLU A 7 -44.83 19.29 33.80
C GLU A 7 -46.09 19.07 32.93
N GLN A 8 -46.03 18.19 32.06
CA GLN A 8 -46.63 16.84 31.94
C GLN A 8 -46.92 16.45 30.48
N SER A 9 -46.32 15.45 30.02
CA SER A 9 -46.72 14.03 29.86
C SER A 9 -47.80 13.75 28.80
N GLY A 10 -47.49 12.87 27.91
CA GLY A 10 -48.29 11.68 27.78
C GLY A 10 -48.76 11.25 26.42
N HIS A 11 -48.37 10.02 26.12
CA HIS A 11 -49.07 8.97 25.39
C HIS A 11 -49.03 8.91 23.85
N ARG A 12 -48.25 7.98 23.35
CA ARG A 12 -48.61 6.57 22.98
C ARG A 12 -49.31 6.32 21.66
N ARG A 13 -48.67 5.48 20.88
CA ARG A 13 -49.12 4.30 20.06
C ARG A 13 -49.40 4.61 18.59
N VAL A 14 -48.71 3.95 17.74
CA VAL A 14 -48.55 2.59 17.23
C VAL A 14 -49.20 2.43 15.86
N ILE A 15 -48.61 1.65 15.01
CA ILE A 15 -48.97 1.00 13.73
C ILE A 15 -48.26 1.68 12.56
N GLY A 16 -47.46 1.04 11.74
CA GLY A 16 -47.11 -0.31 11.54
C GLY A 16 -46.68 -0.49 10.12
N ALA A 17 -45.58 -1.14 10.00
CA ALA A 17 -45.23 -2.07 8.96
C ALA A 17 -45.21 -1.70 7.46
N LEU A 18 -44.09 -2.09 6.87
CA LEU A 18 -43.80 -2.45 5.48
C LEU A 18 -43.43 -1.31 4.50
N CYS A 19 -42.15 -1.14 4.30
CA CYS A 19 -41.48 -1.43 3.02
C CYS A 19 -39.96 -1.48 3.23
N GLY A 20 -39.40 -2.67 3.05
CA GLY A 20 -37.93 -2.83 2.99
C GLY A 20 -37.42 -2.31 1.67
N ALA A 21 -36.28 -1.70 1.73
CA ALA A 21 -35.12 -1.82 0.87
C ALA A 21 -34.18 -0.66 1.10
N LEU A 22 -32.96 -0.98 1.50
CA LEU A 22 -31.71 -0.23 1.30
C LEU A 22 -31.72 1.27 1.54
N CYS A 23 -31.51 1.64 2.79
CA CYS A 23 -30.75 2.82 3.13
C CYS A 23 -29.74 2.42 4.20
N VAL A 24 -28.49 2.31 3.85
CA VAL A 24 -27.38 2.29 4.81
C VAL A 24 -27.33 3.69 5.40
N GLY A 25 -28.00 3.87 6.52
CA GLY A 25 -28.00 5.10 7.29
C GLY A 25 -26.68 5.19 8.06
N PHE A 26 -25.94 6.24 7.86
CA PHE A 26 -24.95 6.70 8.80
C PHE A 26 -25.63 6.99 10.15
N LEU A 27 -25.47 6.11 11.10
CA LEU A 27 -25.69 6.36 12.51
C LEU A 27 -24.36 6.89 13.09
N LEU A 28 -24.26 8.22 13.16
CA LEU A 28 -23.35 8.88 14.08
C LEU A 28 -23.86 8.61 15.51
N GLY A 29 -23.44 7.51 16.09
CA GLY A 29 -23.52 7.27 17.52
C GLY A 29 -22.35 8.00 18.17
N ALA A 30 -22.65 9.04 18.96
CA ALA A 30 -21.72 9.58 19.93
C ALA A 30 -21.50 8.52 21.01
N GLY A 31 -20.51 7.68 20.82
CA GLY A 31 -19.95 6.78 21.81
C GLY A 31 -18.47 7.04 21.87
N ASP A 32 -17.92 7.08 23.06
CA ASP A 32 -16.51 7.30 23.36
C ASP A 32 -15.60 6.59 22.36
N VAL A 33 -15.02 7.37 21.46
CA VAL A 33 -14.04 6.87 20.53
C VAL A 33 -12.72 6.87 21.26
N ASP A 34 -12.34 5.72 21.80
CA ASP A 34 -10.96 5.44 22.16
C ASP A 34 -10.09 5.72 20.93
N ALA A 35 -9.46 6.86 20.90
CA ALA A 35 -8.62 7.29 19.80
C ALA A 35 -7.34 6.46 19.80
N ARG A 36 -7.38 5.39 19.02
CA ARG A 36 -6.20 4.60 18.66
C ARG A 36 -5.58 5.21 17.42
N PRO A 37 -4.25 5.20 17.29
CA PRO A 37 -3.65 5.58 16.01
C PRO A 37 -4.23 4.66 14.96
N THR A 38 -4.98 5.23 14.04
CA THR A 38 -5.67 4.53 12.97
C THR A 38 -4.66 4.09 11.93
N THR A 39 -4.00 3.00 12.22
CA THR A 39 -3.40 2.14 11.22
C THR A 39 -4.37 1.03 10.83
N VAL A 40 -5.63 1.19 11.18
CA VAL A 40 -6.71 0.25 10.91
C VAL A 40 -7.38 0.66 9.62
N LEU A 41 -7.65 -0.30 8.77
CA LEU A 41 -8.45 -0.15 7.57
C LEU A 41 -9.93 0.07 7.94
N ASP A 42 -10.28 1.24 8.46
CA ASP A 42 -11.64 1.56 8.95
C ASP A 42 -12.74 1.46 7.89
N GLN A 43 -12.40 1.21 6.62
CA GLN A 43 -13.35 1.09 5.53
C GLN A 43 -13.11 -0.15 4.65
N ALA A 44 -12.39 -1.14 5.13
CA ALA A 44 -12.13 -2.33 4.36
C ALA A 44 -13.40 -3.19 4.22
N VAL A 45 -13.82 -3.43 3.00
CA VAL A 45 -14.88 -4.40 2.70
C VAL A 45 -14.25 -5.77 2.60
N VAL A 46 -14.53 -6.62 3.58
CA VAL A 46 -14.08 -8.01 3.57
C VAL A 46 -15.06 -8.85 2.76
N GLN A 47 -14.57 -9.51 1.74
CA GLN A 47 -15.34 -10.44 0.93
C GLN A 47 -14.67 -11.81 0.93
N ARG A 48 -15.47 -12.87 1.03
CA ARG A 48 -15.00 -14.24 0.84
C ARG A 48 -15.04 -14.58 -0.65
N ALA A 49 -13.95 -15.10 -1.19
CA ALA A 49 -13.98 -15.82 -2.44
C ALA A 49 -14.65 -17.17 -2.15
N ALA A 50 -15.95 -17.25 -2.40
CA ALA A 50 -16.73 -18.44 -2.03
C ALA A 50 -17.01 -19.27 -3.27
N ALA A 51 -16.58 -20.54 -3.26
CA ALA A 51 -17.11 -21.53 -4.18
C ALA A 51 -18.29 -22.25 -3.54
N THR A 52 -19.48 -22.11 -4.13
CA THR A 52 -20.56 -23.08 -3.92
C THR A 52 -20.37 -24.19 -4.95
N VAL A 53 -19.86 -25.32 -4.50
CA VAL A 53 -19.72 -26.49 -5.38
C VAL A 53 -21.09 -27.01 -5.74
N ALA A 54 -21.31 -27.44 -6.96
CA ALA A 54 -22.57 -28.00 -7.48
C ALA A 54 -23.10 -29.22 -6.66
N SER A 55 -22.30 -29.78 -5.78
CA SER A 55 -22.63 -30.89 -4.85
C SER A 55 -23.13 -30.42 -3.48
N GLY A 56 -23.36 -29.11 -3.25
CA GLY A 56 -23.89 -28.59 -1.98
C GLY A 56 -22.85 -28.45 -0.85
N GLY A 57 -21.60 -28.73 -1.08
CA GLY A 57 -20.48 -28.47 -0.17
C GLY A 57 -19.83 -27.10 -0.42
N GLN A 58 -19.20 -26.52 0.60
CA GLN A 58 -18.38 -25.31 0.42
C GLN A 58 -16.92 -25.74 0.28
N ALA A 59 -16.25 -25.29 -0.77
CA ALA A 59 -14.83 -25.56 -0.95
C ALA A 59 -14.00 -24.72 0.02
N LEU A 60 -13.02 -25.34 0.66
CA LEU A 60 -12.00 -24.66 1.44
C LEU A 60 -10.85 -24.27 0.51
N GLY A 61 -10.50 -22.98 0.50
CA GLY A 61 -9.54 -22.45 -0.46
C GLY A 61 -8.21 -22.05 0.16
N SER A 62 -7.15 -22.19 -0.62
CA SER A 62 -5.80 -21.71 -0.31
C SER A 62 -5.09 -21.26 -1.59
N ASP A 63 -3.87 -20.77 -1.46
CA ASP A 63 -2.96 -20.42 -2.55
C ASP A 63 -3.62 -19.50 -3.59
N ALA A 64 -4.00 -18.32 -3.13
CA ALA A 64 -4.77 -17.37 -3.93
C ALA A 64 -3.91 -16.49 -4.82
N SER A 65 -4.47 -16.05 -5.94
CA SER A 65 -3.95 -15.03 -6.83
C SER A 65 -5.02 -14.00 -7.14
N VAL A 66 -4.63 -12.75 -7.39
CA VAL A 66 -5.54 -11.64 -7.69
C VAL A 66 -5.11 -10.91 -8.96
N SER A 67 -6.07 -10.49 -9.77
CA SER A 67 -5.81 -9.62 -10.92
C SER A 67 -5.34 -8.22 -10.50
N GLY A 68 -4.64 -7.52 -11.35
CA GLY A 68 -4.08 -6.20 -11.05
C GLY A 68 -5.13 -5.15 -10.65
N ASP A 69 -6.35 -5.24 -11.18
CA ASP A 69 -7.49 -4.40 -10.80
C ASP A 69 -8.22 -4.89 -9.53
N GLY A 70 -7.87 -6.07 -9.03
CA GLY A 70 -8.50 -6.68 -7.85
C GLY A 70 -9.86 -7.33 -8.12
N ARG A 71 -10.32 -7.42 -9.37
CA ARG A 71 -11.63 -7.98 -9.72
C ARG A 71 -11.66 -9.49 -9.63
N PHE A 72 -10.69 -10.16 -10.21
CA PHE A 72 -10.65 -11.61 -10.27
C PHE A 72 -9.77 -12.17 -9.17
N VAL A 73 -10.23 -13.23 -8.51
CA VAL A 73 -9.48 -13.99 -7.51
C VAL A 73 -9.51 -15.46 -7.92
N ALA A 74 -8.34 -16.03 -8.18
CA ALA A 74 -8.17 -17.44 -8.39
C ALA A 74 -7.62 -18.10 -7.14
N PHE A 75 -8.03 -19.32 -6.85
CA PHE A 75 -7.54 -20.09 -5.70
C PHE A 75 -7.73 -21.59 -5.91
N GLN A 76 -6.90 -22.38 -5.27
CA GLN A 76 -7.09 -23.83 -5.23
C GLN A 76 -7.99 -24.22 -4.07
N ALA A 77 -8.80 -25.27 -4.25
CA ALA A 77 -9.65 -25.80 -3.22
C ALA A 77 -9.95 -27.30 -3.42
N LEU A 78 -10.31 -27.96 -2.32
CA LEU A 78 -10.76 -29.35 -2.37
C LEU A 78 -12.28 -29.40 -2.53
N PRO A 79 -12.84 -30.17 -3.46
CA PRO A 79 -14.25 -30.43 -3.56
C PRO A 79 -14.78 -31.04 -2.26
N GLY A 80 -15.84 -30.43 -1.68
CA GLY A 80 -16.49 -30.97 -0.48
C GLY A 80 -15.86 -30.62 0.86
N GLY A 81 -14.93 -29.62 0.91
CA GLY A 81 -14.54 -28.97 2.16
C GLY A 81 -13.40 -29.60 2.94
N GLY A 82 -12.51 -30.33 2.30
CA GLY A 82 -11.25 -30.79 2.90
C GLY A 82 -10.15 -29.69 2.90
N ASP A 83 -9.21 -29.71 3.84
CA ASP A 83 -8.04 -28.83 3.83
C ASP A 83 -7.04 -29.30 2.76
N PRO A 84 -6.64 -28.44 1.76
CA PRO A 84 -5.63 -28.81 0.75
C PRO A 84 -4.32 -29.27 1.35
N ALA A 85 -3.89 -28.71 2.48
CA ALA A 85 -2.66 -29.12 3.17
C ALA A 85 -2.71 -30.56 3.74
N VAL A 86 -3.90 -31.15 3.83
CA VAL A 86 -4.16 -32.51 4.32
C VAL A 86 -4.51 -33.48 3.19
N ALA A 87 -4.61 -32.95 1.95
CA ALA A 87 -5.06 -33.72 0.77
C ALA A 87 -4.15 -34.92 0.44
N ALA A 88 -2.91 -34.91 0.85
CA ALA A 88 -1.99 -36.04 0.66
C ALA A 88 -2.45 -37.36 1.36
N VAL A 89 -3.48 -37.27 2.22
CA VAL A 89 -3.98 -38.41 3.01
C VAL A 89 -5.38 -38.86 2.56
N ASP A 90 -6.13 -38.01 1.85
CA ASP A 90 -7.49 -38.29 1.41
C ASP A 90 -7.54 -38.27 -0.14
N SER A 91 -8.09 -39.23 -0.79
CA SER A 91 -8.16 -39.44 -2.25
C SER A 91 -8.90 -38.32 -3.04
N ARG A 92 -8.98 -37.12 -2.50
CA ARG A 92 -9.63 -35.95 -3.13
C ARG A 92 -8.59 -35.11 -3.85
N THR A 93 -8.88 -34.80 -5.10
CA THR A 93 -8.01 -33.97 -5.94
C THR A 93 -8.31 -32.48 -5.72
N SER A 94 -7.26 -31.63 -5.68
CA SER A 94 -7.41 -30.18 -5.64
C SER A 94 -7.84 -29.66 -7.00
N THR A 95 -8.68 -28.63 -6.99
CA THR A 95 -9.25 -28.00 -8.19
C THR A 95 -9.07 -26.49 -8.09
N VAL A 96 -8.86 -25.80 -9.19
CA VAL A 96 -8.77 -24.34 -9.25
C VAL A 96 -10.14 -23.71 -9.52
N TYR A 97 -10.44 -22.69 -8.74
CA TYR A 97 -11.63 -21.85 -8.86
C TYR A 97 -11.26 -20.41 -9.21
N LEU A 98 -12.16 -19.74 -9.92
CA LEU A 98 -12.07 -18.32 -10.26
C LEU A 98 -13.32 -17.60 -9.76
N THR A 99 -13.14 -16.56 -8.96
CA THR A 99 -14.20 -15.66 -8.51
C THR A 99 -14.11 -14.34 -9.26
N ASP A 100 -15.19 -13.96 -9.94
CA ASP A 100 -15.41 -12.57 -10.38
C ASP A 100 -16.14 -11.83 -9.26
N ARG A 101 -15.45 -10.89 -8.64
CA ARG A 101 -15.95 -10.11 -7.50
C ARG A 101 -16.95 -9.03 -7.92
N GLU A 102 -16.96 -8.61 -9.18
CA GLU A 102 -17.96 -7.67 -9.71
C GLU A 102 -19.34 -8.34 -9.81
N THR A 103 -19.39 -9.56 -10.32
CA THR A 103 -20.63 -10.34 -10.45
C THR A 103 -20.92 -11.21 -9.22
N SER A 104 -19.96 -11.36 -8.32
CA SER A 104 -20.00 -12.28 -7.17
C SER A 104 -20.20 -13.73 -7.60
N THR A 105 -19.69 -14.13 -8.75
CA THR A 105 -19.76 -15.49 -9.26
C THR A 105 -18.44 -16.22 -9.09
N THR A 106 -18.51 -17.51 -8.73
CA THR A 106 -17.34 -18.39 -8.66
C THR A 106 -17.56 -19.58 -9.56
N VAL A 107 -16.57 -19.87 -10.40
CA VAL A 107 -16.59 -21.01 -11.33
C VAL A 107 -15.38 -21.91 -11.10
N GLU A 108 -15.57 -23.19 -11.32
CA GLU A 108 -14.48 -24.15 -11.40
C GLU A 108 -13.79 -23.99 -12.75
N VAL A 109 -12.46 -23.88 -12.75
CA VAL A 109 -11.66 -23.60 -13.95
C VAL A 109 -11.02 -24.85 -14.48
N THR A 110 -10.39 -25.66 -13.62
CA THR A 110 -9.73 -26.92 -14.01
C THR A 110 -10.71 -28.11 -13.92
N VAL A 111 -11.64 -28.12 -14.87
CA VAL A 111 -12.62 -29.21 -14.98
C VAL A 111 -11.99 -30.44 -15.62
N VAL A 112 -12.08 -31.59 -14.97
CA VAL A 112 -11.57 -32.85 -15.53
C VAL A 112 -12.29 -33.18 -16.83
N PRO A 113 -11.58 -33.29 -17.97
CA PRO A 113 -12.21 -33.66 -19.24
C PRO A 113 -12.83 -35.06 -19.17
N ALA A 114 -13.96 -35.25 -19.86
CA ALA A 114 -14.69 -36.50 -19.83
C ALA A 114 -13.83 -37.67 -20.34
N GLY A 115 -13.64 -38.68 -19.47
CA GLY A 115 -12.87 -39.88 -19.82
C GLY A 115 -11.39 -39.83 -19.39
N LEU A 116 -10.94 -38.73 -18.84
CA LEU A 116 -9.61 -38.61 -18.24
C LEU A 116 -9.62 -38.93 -16.73
N ARG A 117 -8.45 -39.19 -16.19
CA ARG A 117 -8.27 -39.42 -14.75
C ARG A 117 -8.35 -38.10 -14.00
N PRO A 118 -8.93 -38.07 -12.79
CA PRO A 118 -8.81 -36.91 -11.93
C PRO A 118 -7.33 -36.71 -11.51
N GLY A 119 -6.88 -35.48 -11.49
CA GLY A 119 -5.55 -35.07 -11.03
C GLY A 119 -5.66 -33.78 -10.22
N ASN A 120 -4.57 -33.40 -9.57
CA ASN A 120 -4.51 -32.17 -8.79
C ASN A 120 -4.24 -30.97 -9.68
N SER A 121 -4.78 -29.82 -9.28
CA SER A 121 -4.47 -28.52 -9.87
C SER A 121 -4.14 -27.54 -8.76
N ILE A 122 -2.99 -26.88 -8.86
CA ILE A 122 -2.41 -26.02 -7.83
C ILE A 122 -1.86 -24.73 -8.44
N HIS A 123 -1.39 -23.83 -7.61
CA HIS A 123 -0.67 -22.61 -7.95
C HIS A 123 -1.34 -21.76 -9.03
N PRO A 124 -2.64 -21.42 -8.89
CA PRO A 124 -3.27 -20.54 -9.85
C PRO A 124 -2.64 -19.15 -9.82
N VAL A 125 -2.29 -18.62 -11.00
CA VAL A 125 -1.75 -17.28 -11.15
C VAL A 125 -2.55 -16.53 -12.22
N LEU A 126 -3.10 -15.39 -11.84
CA LEU A 126 -3.79 -14.49 -12.76
C LEU A 126 -2.80 -13.52 -13.40
N SER A 127 -3.00 -13.24 -14.68
CA SER A 127 -2.33 -12.12 -15.33
C SER A 127 -2.78 -10.80 -14.73
N GLY A 128 -1.90 -9.78 -14.74
CA GLY A 128 -2.23 -8.48 -14.14
C GLY A 128 -3.39 -7.74 -14.82
N ASP A 129 -3.66 -8.04 -16.11
CA ASP A 129 -4.84 -7.51 -16.83
C ASP A 129 -6.12 -8.30 -16.54
N GLY A 130 -6.03 -9.40 -15.78
CA GLY A 130 -7.14 -10.29 -15.48
C GLY A 130 -7.62 -11.14 -16.65
N CYS A 131 -6.87 -11.20 -17.76
CA CYS A 131 -7.31 -11.86 -18.98
C CYS A 131 -6.83 -13.30 -19.14
N SER A 132 -5.90 -13.75 -18.32
CA SER A 132 -5.37 -15.11 -18.36
C SER A 132 -5.22 -15.70 -16.97
N ILE A 133 -5.41 -17.00 -16.89
CA ILE A 133 -5.09 -17.80 -15.71
C ILE A 133 -4.07 -18.87 -16.10
N VAL A 134 -3.07 -19.02 -15.27
CA VAL A 134 -2.04 -20.06 -15.38
C VAL A 134 -2.18 -20.99 -14.19
N VAL A 135 -2.04 -22.29 -14.41
CA VAL A 135 -2.16 -23.32 -13.39
C VAL A 135 -1.05 -24.35 -13.55
N VAL A 136 -0.68 -24.98 -12.46
CA VAL A 136 0.14 -26.19 -12.45
C VAL A 136 -0.81 -27.36 -12.18
N THR A 137 -0.81 -28.40 -13.02
CA THR A 137 -1.81 -29.45 -12.92
C THR A 137 -1.28 -30.80 -13.41
N GLU A 138 -1.81 -31.88 -12.79
CA GLU A 138 -1.65 -33.26 -13.25
C GLU A 138 -2.68 -33.65 -14.34
N LEU A 139 -3.52 -32.72 -14.77
CA LEU A 139 -4.57 -32.96 -15.77
C LEU A 139 -4.03 -32.69 -17.16
N ALA A 140 -4.12 -33.64 -18.08
CA ALA A 140 -3.88 -33.42 -19.50
C ALA A 140 -4.99 -32.54 -20.10
N LEU A 141 -4.86 -31.22 -19.97
CA LEU A 141 -5.88 -30.26 -20.43
C LEU A 141 -5.80 -29.99 -21.93
N ASP A 142 -4.63 -30.21 -22.57
CA ASP A 142 -4.46 -30.21 -24.04
C ASP A 142 -4.10 -31.63 -24.51
N VAL A 143 -5.10 -32.47 -24.68
CA VAL A 143 -4.93 -33.90 -25.04
C VAL A 143 -4.24 -34.15 -26.38
N PHE A 144 -3.99 -33.14 -27.18
CA PHE A 144 -3.28 -33.27 -28.45
C PHE A 144 -1.77 -33.04 -28.34
N ARG A 145 -1.33 -32.41 -27.24
CA ARG A 145 0.08 -32.03 -27.03
C ARG A 145 0.66 -32.63 -25.77
N ASP A 146 -0.19 -32.92 -24.82
CA ASP A 146 0.19 -33.63 -23.62
C ASP A 146 0.04 -35.12 -23.91
N ASP A 147 1.18 -35.82 -24.07
CA ASP A 147 1.22 -37.25 -24.30
C ASP A 147 1.28 -38.03 -22.99
N ASP A 148 1.09 -37.37 -21.86
CA ASP A 148 1.25 -37.93 -20.53
C ASP A 148 0.14 -38.97 -20.22
N THR A 149 0.56 -40.22 -20.20
CA THR A 149 -0.28 -41.31 -19.71
C THR A 149 -0.16 -41.52 -18.21
N GLY A 150 0.71 -40.76 -17.53
CA GLY A 150 1.00 -40.84 -16.13
C GLY A 150 0.73 -39.54 -15.39
N LEU A 151 0.08 -39.18 -14.50
CA LEU A 151 -0.15 -38.02 -13.68
C LEU A 151 1.17 -37.25 -13.41
N ARG A 152 1.65 -36.53 -14.41
CA ARG A 152 2.79 -35.61 -14.29
C ARG A 152 2.30 -34.18 -14.15
N TRP A 153 3.14 -33.31 -13.65
CA TRP A 153 2.79 -31.92 -13.44
C TRP A 153 3.20 -31.07 -14.64
N ASP A 154 2.24 -30.34 -15.18
CA ASP A 154 2.41 -29.44 -16.31
C ASP A 154 1.88 -28.06 -16.00
N VAL A 155 2.41 -27.06 -16.72
CA VAL A 155 1.93 -25.68 -16.67
C VAL A 155 1.02 -25.42 -17.85
N TYR A 156 -0.19 -24.99 -17.58
CA TYR A 156 -1.17 -24.60 -18.57
C TYR A 156 -1.63 -23.16 -18.40
N ARG A 157 -1.96 -22.54 -19.51
CA ARG A 157 -2.56 -21.21 -19.55
C ARG A 157 -3.92 -21.27 -20.25
N GLN A 158 -4.89 -20.58 -19.69
CA GLN A 158 -6.18 -20.33 -20.34
C GLN A 158 -6.43 -18.82 -20.43
N ARG A 159 -6.89 -18.36 -21.60
CA ARG A 159 -7.43 -17.02 -21.74
C ARG A 159 -8.87 -17.00 -21.24
N LEU A 160 -9.22 -16.01 -20.39
CA LEU A 160 -10.52 -15.92 -19.76
C LEU A 160 -11.60 -15.38 -20.72
N GLU A 161 -12.84 -15.81 -20.52
CA GLU A 161 -13.97 -15.57 -21.42
C GLU A 161 -14.25 -14.08 -21.66
N HIS A 162 -14.19 -13.27 -20.59
CA HIS A 162 -14.44 -11.83 -20.70
C HIS A 162 -13.39 -11.08 -21.56
N CYS A 163 -12.27 -11.71 -21.86
CA CYS A 163 -11.23 -11.23 -22.80
C CYS A 163 -11.24 -11.98 -24.13
N GLY A 164 -12.33 -12.68 -24.42
CA GLY A 164 -12.51 -13.42 -25.67
C GLY A 164 -11.85 -14.79 -25.71
N GLY A 165 -11.49 -15.36 -24.54
CA GLY A 165 -11.10 -16.75 -24.41
C GLY A 165 -12.29 -17.70 -24.54
N ILE A 166 -12.02 -18.96 -24.83
CA ILE A 166 -13.01 -20.04 -24.91
C ILE A 166 -12.84 -20.90 -23.64
N PRO A 167 -13.87 -21.10 -22.82
CA PRO A 167 -13.78 -21.98 -21.67
C PRO A 167 -13.31 -23.39 -22.04
N GLY A 168 -12.30 -23.90 -21.32
CA GLY A 168 -11.73 -25.23 -21.59
C GLY A 168 -10.71 -25.25 -22.74
N ASP A 169 -10.43 -24.13 -23.38
CA ASP A 169 -9.35 -24.02 -24.38
C ASP A 169 -8.03 -23.68 -23.68
N TRP A 170 -7.31 -24.72 -23.34
CA TRP A 170 -6.06 -24.65 -22.60
C TRP A 170 -4.86 -24.74 -23.55
N GLU A 171 -3.84 -23.95 -23.28
CA GLU A 171 -2.56 -23.92 -23.97
C GLU A 171 -1.48 -24.48 -23.07
N LEU A 172 -0.79 -25.55 -23.52
CA LEU A 172 0.35 -26.10 -22.81
C LEU A 172 1.51 -25.11 -22.85
N VAL A 173 2.01 -24.74 -21.68
CA VAL A 173 3.14 -23.82 -21.48
C VAL A 173 4.43 -24.59 -21.26
N SER A 174 4.39 -25.69 -20.48
CA SER A 174 5.53 -26.53 -20.18
C SER A 174 5.95 -27.39 -21.39
N SER A 175 6.36 -26.69 -22.46
CA SER A 175 6.93 -27.34 -23.65
C SER A 175 8.45 -27.48 -23.54
N GLN A 176 9.05 -28.32 -24.39
CA GLN A 176 10.50 -28.46 -24.44
C GLN A 176 11.19 -27.18 -24.92
N ASP A 177 12.48 -26.99 -24.58
CA ASP A 177 13.25 -25.78 -24.89
C ASP A 177 13.50 -25.57 -26.39
N ASP A 178 13.41 -26.66 -27.19
CA ASP A 178 13.48 -26.59 -28.66
C ASP A 178 12.23 -25.96 -29.30
N GLY A 179 11.25 -25.57 -28.48
CA GLY A 179 9.99 -25.04 -28.93
C GLY A 179 9.02 -26.07 -29.48
N SER A 180 9.31 -27.38 -29.30
CA SER A 180 8.38 -28.45 -29.67
C SER A 180 7.09 -28.32 -28.86
N ALA A 181 6.00 -28.89 -29.38
CA ALA A 181 4.73 -28.90 -28.69
C ALA A 181 4.58 -30.06 -27.71
N ILE A 182 5.64 -30.80 -27.44
CA ILE A 182 5.67 -31.95 -26.53
C ILE A 182 5.85 -31.40 -25.10
N ALA A 183 5.07 -31.93 -24.16
CA ALA A 183 5.19 -31.58 -22.75
C ALA A 183 6.60 -31.89 -22.22
N ARG A 184 7.11 -31.06 -21.33
CA ARG A 184 8.31 -31.31 -20.56
C ARG A 184 7.97 -32.30 -19.41
N ASP A 185 8.82 -33.22 -19.14
CA ASP A 185 8.64 -34.16 -18.02
C ASP A 185 8.73 -33.42 -16.68
N ASP A 186 7.63 -33.37 -15.93
CA ASP A 186 7.45 -32.78 -14.61
C ASP A 186 7.89 -31.29 -14.49
N VAL A 187 7.09 -30.49 -13.81
CA VAL A 187 7.45 -29.16 -13.32
C VAL A 187 7.63 -29.20 -11.80
N ASP A 188 8.36 -28.24 -11.27
CA ASP A 188 8.53 -28.12 -9.83
C ASP A 188 7.20 -27.65 -9.20
N VAL A 189 6.66 -28.48 -8.30
CA VAL A 189 5.38 -28.23 -7.63
C VAL A 189 5.50 -27.36 -6.39
N ASP A 190 6.71 -27.08 -5.93
CA ASP A 190 6.95 -26.22 -4.78
C ASP A 190 6.93 -24.74 -5.15
N ASP A 191 7.08 -24.41 -6.47
CA ASP A 191 7.14 -23.06 -6.97
C ASP A 191 5.89 -22.65 -7.76
N ARG A 192 5.47 -21.41 -7.56
CA ARG A 192 4.42 -20.78 -8.36
C ARG A 192 5.00 -20.27 -9.68
N PRO A 193 4.30 -20.43 -10.82
CA PRO A 193 4.66 -19.75 -12.06
C PRO A 193 4.62 -18.23 -11.90
N ALA A 194 5.50 -17.52 -12.60
CA ALA A 194 5.43 -16.07 -12.74
C ALA A 194 4.82 -15.72 -14.10
N VAL A 195 3.94 -14.72 -14.12
CA VAL A 195 3.13 -14.38 -15.29
C VAL A 195 3.22 -12.89 -15.57
N SER A 196 3.51 -12.52 -16.83
CA SER A 196 3.48 -11.13 -17.28
C SER A 196 2.07 -10.54 -17.16
N ARG A 197 1.95 -9.20 -17.15
CA ARG A 197 0.66 -8.54 -17.03
C ARG A 197 -0.36 -8.95 -18.10
N ALA A 198 0.09 -9.17 -19.33
CA ALA A 198 -0.76 -9.58 -20.44
C ALA A 198 -1.00 -11.10 -20.51
N GLY A 199 -0.39 -11.87 -19.61
CA GLY A 199 -0.54 -13.33 -19.57
C GLY A 199 0.10 -14.09 -20.71
N ASN A 200 0.98 -13.45 -21.48
CA ASN A 200 1.60 -14.04 -22.66
C ASN A 200 3.08 -14.42 -22.48
N THR A 201 3.70 -14.03 -21.38
CA THR A 201 5.03 -14.48 -20.98
C THR A 201 4.90 -15.14 -19.61
N ILE A 202 5.40 -16.35 -19.49
CA ILE A 202 5.25 -17.17 -18.29
C ILE A 202 6.62 -17.78 -17.96
N ALA A 203 7.02 -17.69 -16.69
CA ALA A 203 8.20 -18.38 -16.18
C ALA A 203 7.76 -19.44 -15.16
N TYR A 204 8.41 -20.60 -15.18
CA TYR A 204 8.14 -21.70 -14.27
C TYR A 204 9.39 -22.51 -14.00
N SER A 205 9.45 -23.13 -12.81
CA SER A 205 10.54 -24.00 -12.39
C SER A 205 10.29 -25.44 -12.83
N HIS A 206 11.37 -26.14 -13.22
CA HIS A 206 11.30 -27.55 -13.56
C HIS A 206 12.67 -28.23 -13.35
N PRO A 207 12.76 -29.57 -13.24
CA PRO A 207 14.01 -30.27 -13.18
C PRO A 207 14.86 -30.09 -14.45
N ALA A 208 16.15 -29.88 -14.31
CA ALA A 208 17.09 -29.71 -15.40
C ALA A 208 17.53 -31.07 -15.96
N THR A 209 16.62 -31.85 -16.54
CA THR A 209 16.85 -33.23 -16.97
C THR A 209 17.83 -33.37 -18.13
N GLU A 210 18.09 -32.31 -18.90
CA GLU A 210 18.97 -32.33 -20.06
C GLU A 210 20.47 -32.20 -19.70
N LEU A 211 20.79 -31.78 -18.47
CA LEU A 211 22.18 -31.49 -18.12
C LEU A 211 22.90 -32.66 -17.44
N ILE A 212 22.27 -33.43 -16.56
CA ILE A 212 22.82 -34.67 -15.98
C ILE A 212 21.67 -35.53 -15.41
N GLU A 213 21.56 -36.79 -15.81
CA GLU A 213 20.64 -37.76 -15.21
C GLU A 213 20.91 -37.90 -13.69
N GLY A 214 19.96 -37.50 -12.85
CA GLY A 214 19.87 -37.93 -11.44
C GLY A 214 20.17 -36.93 -10.34
N ASP A 215 20.51 -35.67 -10.59
CA ASP A 215 20.98 -34.74 -9.52
C ASP A 215 19.91 -33.83 -8.89
N GLY A 216 18.64 -33.88 -9.32
CA GLY A 216 17.55 -33.13 -8.70
C GLY A 216 17.70 -31.60 -8.77
N ILE A 217 18.38 -31.07 -9.78
CA ILE A 217 18.64 -29.65 -9.98
C ILE A 217 17.43 -29.04 -10.66
N THR A 218 16.94 -27.94 -10.13
CA THR A 218 15.89 -27.15 -10.77
C THR A 218 16.44 -26.06 -11.68
N THR A 219 15.68 -25.69 -12.69
CA THR A 219 15.92 -24.55 -13.55
C THR A 219 14.61 -23.81 -13.84
N VAL A 220 14.68 -22.60 -14.39
CA VAL A 220 13.51 -21.81 -14.78
C VAL A 220 13.47 -21.68 -16.29
N SER A 221 12.35 -22.06 -16.88
CA SER A 221 12.02 -21.79 -18.28
C SER A 221 11.09 -20.59 -18.41
N ILE A 222 11.31 -19.80 -19.45
CA ILE A 222 10.46 -18.67 -19.80
C ILE A 222 9.87 -18.92 -21.17
N VAL A 223 8.54 -18.90 -21.25
CA VAL A 223 7.79 -19.13 -22.49
C VAL A 223 7.10 -17.86 -22.92
N ASP A 224 7.34 -17.44 -24.16
CA ASP A 224 6.67 -16.32 -24.80
C ASP A 224 5.60 -16.86 -25.77
N LEU A 225 4.35 -16.83 -25.35
CA LEU A 225 3.20 -17.33 -26.11
C LEU A 225 2.85 -16.47 -27.33
N THR A 226 3.51 -15.31 -27.50
CA THR A 226 3.37 -14.51 -28.73
C THR A 226 4.16 -15.10 -29.88
N GLN A 227 5.14 -15.97 -29.59
CA GLN A 227 5.95 -16.63 -30.58
C GLN A 227 5.27 -17.93 -31.07
N PRO A 228 5.39 -18.26 -32.37
CA PRO A 228 4.84 -19.51 -32.90
C PRO A 228 5.42 -20.73 -32.19
N ILE A 229 4.62 -21.78 -32.10
CA ILE A 229 5.07 -23.12 -31.67
C ILE A 229 6.18 -23.61 -32.58
N GLY A 230 7.25 -24.15 -32.01
CA GLY A 230 8.45 -24.57 -32.72
C GLY A 230 9.44 -23.44 -33.06
N SER A 231 9.16 -22.23 -32.61
CA SER A 231 10.11 -21.12 -32.66
C SER A 231 11.15 -21.23 -31.54
N PRO A 232 12.45 -21.10 -31.84
CA PRO A 232 13.48 -21.09 -30.79
C PRO A 232 13.38 -19.86 -29.85
N ASP A 233 12.60 -18.85 -30.23
CA ASP A 233 12.36 -17.67 -29.38
C ASP A 233 11.14 -17.85 -28.47
N ARG A 234 10.38 -18.96 -28.60
CA ARG A 234 9.20 -19.22 -27.79
C ARG A 234 9.57 -19.63 -26.36
N SER A 235 10.54 -20.52 -26.20
CA SER A 235 11.00 -20.99 -24.91
C SER A 235 12.49 -20.67 -24.73
N ARG A 236 12.84 -20.12 -23.57
CA ARG A 236 14.21 -19.86 -23.16
C ARG A 236 14.38 -20.29 -21.71
N THR A 237 15.33 -21.15 -21.47
CA THR A 237 15.74 -21.45 -20.09
C THR A 237 16.54 -20.29 -19.54
N VAL A 238 16.26 -19.87 -18.34
CA VAL A 238 17.15 -18.99 -17.58
C VAL A 238 18.42 -19.80 -17.39
N ALA A 239 19.39 -19.61 -18.29
CA ALA A 239 20.66 -20.27 -18.21
C ALA A 239 21.24 -19.89 -16.82
N GLY A 240 21.21 -20.85 -15.93
CA GLY A 240 22.19 -20.87 -14.86
C GLY A 240 23.51 -20.62 -15.58
N MET A 241 24.23 -19.57 -15.22
CA MET A 241 25.45 -19.23 -15.95
C MET A 241 26.26 -20.50 -16.15
N PRO A 242 26.67 -20.80 -17.39
CA PRO A 242 27.59 -21.91 -17.60
C PRO A 242 28.85 -21.55 -16.82
N ILE A 243 29.02 -22.14 -15.66
CA ILE A 243 30.31 -22.15 -14.97
C ILE A 243 31.17 -23.00 -15.83
N ILE A 244 31.86 -22.37 -16.77
CA ILE A 244 32.91 -23.04 -17.54
C ILE A 244 34.12 -23.09 -16.62
N SER A 245 34.16 -24.13 -15.78
CA SER A 245 35.41 -24.50 -15.14
C SER A 245 36.29 -25.18 -16.18
N PRO A 246 37.55 -24.81 -16.32
CA PRO A 246 38.49 -25.49 -17.19
C PRO A 246 38.78 -26.93 -16.74
N ASP A 247 38.45 -27.31 -15.52
CA ASP A 247 38.71 -28.62 -14.91
C ASP A 247 37.39 -29.30 -14.48
N THR A 248 36.57 -29.69 -15.45
CA THR A 248 35.67 -30.87 -15.45
C THR A 248 34.78 -31.19 -14.26
N GLN A 249 34.45 -30.27 -13.36
CA GLN A 249 33.32 -30.43 -12.43
C GLN A 249 32.38 -29.25 -12.55
N TYR A 250 31.30 -29.47 -13.31
CA TYR A 250 30.13 -28.53 -13.31
C TYR A 250 29.47 -28.62 -11.95
N VAL A 251 29.52 -27.56 -11.18
CA VAL A 251 28.65 -27.40 -10.02
C VAL A 251 27.35 -26.77 -10.53
N HIS A 252 26.33 -27.62 -10.67
CA HIS A 252 25.00 -27.16 -11.04
C HIS A 252 24.37 -26.49 -9.84
N SER A 253 23.89 -25.26 -10.02
CA SER A 253 23.11 -24.55 -9.02
C SER A 253 21.64 -24.63 -9.38
N GLY A 254 20.79 -24.95 -8.41
CA GLY A 254 19.35 -24.84 -8.56
C GLY A 254 18.96 -23.40 -8.84
N ILE A 255 18.04 -23.22 -9.78
CA ILE A 255 17.38 -21.93 -10.07
C ILE A 255 15.90 -22.18 -9.93
N ASP A 256 15.26 -21.43 -9.03
CA ASP A 256 13.86 -21.57 -8.67
C ASP A 256 13.20 -20.23 -8.28
N GLN A 257 11.97 -20.27 -7.82
CA GLN A 257 11.19 -19.13 -7.33
C GLN A 257 11.17 -17.95 -8.32
N PRO A 258 10.71 -18.16 -9.56
CA PRO A 258 10.67 -17.08 -10.53
C PRO A 258 9.65 -16.03 -10.15
N ALA A 259 10.00 -14.75 -10.37
CA ALA A 259 9.11 -13.61 -10.31
C ALA A 259 9.36 -12.70 -11.51
N MET A 260 8.31 -12.10 -12.10
CA MET A 260 8.39 -11.44 -13.39
C MET A 260 7.79 -10.03 -13.37
N SER A 261 8.41 -9.08 -14.08
CA SER A 261 7.84 -7.76 -14.33
C SER A 261 6.60 -7.83 -15.22
N GLY A 262 5.76 -6.80 -15.18
CA GLY A 262 4.52 -6.79 -15.92
C GLY A 262 4.67 -6.88 -17.43
N ASP A 263 5.79 -6.40 -17.99
CA ASP A 263 6.13 -6.51 -19.43
C ASP A 263 6.85 -7.82 -19.79
N GLY A 264 7.18 -8.64 -18.79
CA GLY A 264 7.94 -9.87 -18.97
C GLY A 264 9.43 -9.67 -19.26
N ARG A 265 9.95 -8.45 -19.13
CA ARG A 265 11.36 -8.12 -19.39
C ARG A 265 12.29 -8.58 -18.27
N PHE A 266 11.94 -8.26 -17.03
CA PHE A 266 12.75 -8.59 -15.87
C PHE A 266 12.23 -9.84 -15.18
N VAL A 267 13.12 -10.77 -14.91
CA VAL A 267 12.80 -11.99 -14.15
C VAL A 267 13.75 -12.07 -12.97
N ALA A 268 13.20 -11.98 -11.77
CA ALA A 268 13.96 -12.29 -10.56
C ALA A 268 13.81 -13.77 -10.24
N TYR A 269 14.83 -14.36 -9.65
CA TYR A 269 14.85 -15.75 -9.28
C TYR A 269 15.83 -15.99 -8.13
N ARG A 270 15.63 -17.10 -7.43
CA ARG A 270 16.59 -17.59 -6.45
C ARG A 270 17.57 -18.54 -7.13
N SER A 271 18.84 -18.48 -6.75
CA SER A 271 19.84 -19.45 -7.15
C SER A 271 20.74 -19.81 -5.97
N ASP A 272 20.96 -21.10 -5.77
CA ASP A 272 21.87 -21.64 -4.76
C ASP A 272 23.28 -21.91 -5.33
N ALA A 273 23.66 -21.24 -6.42
CA ALA A 273 24.95 -21.34 -7.05
C ALA A 273 26.09 -21.19 -6.04
N ALA A 274 26.67 -22.32 -5.65
CA ALA A 274 27.99 -22.32 -5.03
C ALA A 274 29.03 -22.13 -6.12
N SER A 275 29.35 -20.88 -6.44
CA SER A 275 30.49 -20.64 -7.31
C SER A 275 31.77 -20.88 -6.50
N THR A 276 32.46 -21.99 -6.76
CA THR A 276 33.82 -22.20 -6.27
C THR A 276 34.88 -21.53 -7.16
N ASP A 277 34.47 -21.02 -8.34
CA ASP A 277 35.35 -20.36 -9.29
C ASP A 277 34.79 -18.98 -9.66
N ALA A 278 35.58 -17.96 -9.40
CA ALA A 278 35.27 -16.59 -9.80
C ALA A 278 35.08 -16.53 -11.32
N VAL A 279 33.87 -16.23 -11.77
CA VAL A 279 33.66 -15.89 -13.18
C VAL A 279 34.35 -14.56 -13.43
N PRO A 280 35.33 -14.49 -14.39
CA PRO A 280 36.01 -13.24 -14.70
C PRO A 280 34.99 -12.17 -15.12
N GLY A 281 34.92 -11.11 -14.36
CA GLY A 281 33.97 -10.02 -14.58
C GLY A 281 32.81 -9.94 -13.56
N TRP A 282 32.50 -11.00 -12.83
CA TRP A 282 31.61 -10.96 -11.66
C TRP A 282 32.52 -10.89 -10.42
N GLY A 283 32.52 -9.75 -9.74
CA GLY A 283 33.34 -9.55 -8.55
C GLY A 283 32.93 -10.41 -7.34
N TYR A 284 32.04 -11.37 -7.51
CA TYR A 284 31.44 -12.17 -6.47
C TYR A 284 31.82 -13.65 -6.63
N GLY A 285 33.05 -13.96 -6.21
CA GLY A 285 33.38 -15.36 -5.90
C GLY A 285 32.86 -15.71 -4.51
N PRO A 286 32.48 -16.97 -4.23
CA PRO A 286 32.20 -17.37 -2.86
C PRO A 286 33.44 -17.13 -2.01
N VAL A 287 33.21 -16.78 -0.76
CA VAL A 287 34.26 -16.87 0.25
C VAL A 287 34.73 -18.35 0.25
N ALA A 288 35.94 -18.59 -0.17
CA ALA A 288 36.47 -19.95 -0.32
C ALA A 288 36.19 -20.75 0.95
N GLY A 289 35.38 -21.84 0.81
CA GLY A 289 35.06 -22.79 1.87
C GLY A 289 33.75 -22.53 2.64
N GLY A 290 32.89 -21.61 2.25
CA GLY A 290 31.53 -21.46 2.82
C GLY A 290 30.53 -22.41 2.15
N PRO A 291 29.45 -22.82 2.84
CA PRO A 291 28.33 -23.51 2.20
C PRO A 291 27.69 -22.63 1.13
N ALA A 292 27.14 -23.24 0.09
CA ALA A 292 26.34 -22.59 -0.91
C ALA A 292 25.12 -21.92 -0.22
N THR A 293 25.01 -20.58 -0.33
CA THR A 293 23.89 -19.86 0.24
C THR A 293 23.03 -19.29 -0.89
N PRO A 294 21.70 -19.51 -0.89
CA PRO A 294 20.83 -19.00 -1.92
C PRO A 294 20.90 -17.49 -2.06
N GLN A 295 20.95 -17.00 -3.28
CA GLN A 295 21.01 -15.59 -3.63
C GLN A 295 19.83 -15.22 -4.53
N ILE A 296 19.43 -13.96 -4.50
CA ILE A 296 18.45 -13.42 -5.44
C ILE A 296 19.18 -12.67 -6.56
N PHE A 297 18.83 -13.02 -7.77
CA PHE A 297 19.27 -12.37 -8.99
C PHE A 297 18.08 -11.79 -9.76
N VAL A 298 18.35 -10.83 -10.63
CA VAL A 298 17.41 -10.34 -11.63
C VAL A 298 18.05 -10.40 -13.00
N TRP A 299 17.31 -10.97 -13.98
CA TRP A 299 17.70 -11.05 -15.36
C TRP A 299 16.92 -10.07 -16.21
N ASP A 300 17.64 -9.20 -16.95
CA ASP A 300 17.06 -8.32 -17.98
C ASP A 300 17.11 -9.02 -19.34
N ARG A 301 15.98 -9.53 -19.82
CA ARG A 301 15.86 -10.25 -21.10
C ARG A 301 16.10 -9.36 -22.32
N ALA A 302 16.02 -8.04 -22.17
CA ALA A 302 16.28 -7.08 -23.26
C ALA A 302 17.77 -6.79 -23.43
N GLN A 303 18.61 -7.17 -22.46
CA GLN A 303 20.05 -6.96 -22.53
C GLN A 303 20.71 -8.07 -23.37
N ALA A 304 21.49 -7.66 -24.37
CA ALA A 304 22.15 -8.60 -25.28
C ALA A 304 23.44 -9.21 -24.71
N ASP A 305 24.13 -8.48 -23.82
CA ASP A 305 25.33 -8.98 -23.14
C ASP A 305 24.89 -9.82 -21.93
N PRO A 306 25.16 -11.13 -21.94
CA PRO A 306 24.72 -12.01 -20.83
C PRO A 306 25.35 -11.64 -19.48
N PHE A 307 26.53 -11.01 -19.45
CA PHE A 307 27.18 -10.58 -18.23
C PHE A 307 26.56 -9.30 -17.63
N GLU A 308 26.01 -8.44 -18.48
CA GLU A 308 25.28 -7.24 -18.05
C GLU A 308 23.80 -7.55 -17.81
N ALA A 309 23.29 -8.66 -18.35
CA ALA A 309 21.88 -9.02 -18.26
C ALA A 309 21.45 -9.47 -16.88
N VAL A 310 22.36 -10.03 -16.07
CA VAL A 310 22.05 -10.57 -14.75
C VAL A 310 22.71 -9.74 -13.68
N LYS A 311 21.95 -9.32 -12.66
CA LYS A 311 22.44 -8.54 -11.51
C LYS A 311 22.09 -9.25 -10.21
N LEU A 312 23.03 -9.22 -9.24
CA LEU A 312 22.80 -9.66 -7.87
C LEU A 312 21.91 -8.65 -7.15
N VAL A 313 20.79 -9.12 -6.61
CA VAL A 313 19.83 -8.32 -5.83
C VAL A 313 20.17 -8.36 -4.34
N SER A 314 20.53 -9.54 -3.84
CA SER A 314 20.82 -9.79 -2.43
C SER A 314 22.25 -9.39 -2.04
N GLU A 315 22.64 -8.18 -2.42
CA GLU A 315 23.96 -7.61 -2.15
C GLU A 315 23.98 -6.85 -0.82
N ARG A 316 25.00 -7.11 -0.02
CA ARG A 316 25.23 -6.45 1.28
C ARG A 316 25.83 -5.06 1.10
N VAL A 317 25.77 -4.25 2.15
CA VAL A 317 26.39 -2.89 2.16
C VAL A 317 27.91 -2.89 1.95
N ASP A 318 28.57 -4.05 2.12
CA ASP A 318 30.00 -4.23 1.85
C ASP A 318 30.29 -4.70 0.42
N GLY A 319 29.26 -4.79 -0.43
CA GLY A 319 29.38 -5.23 -1.83
C GLY A 319 29.51 -6.74 -2.00
N LEU A 320 29.26 -7.54 -0.98
CA LEU A 320 29.32 -9.01 -1.02
C LEU A 320 27.91 -9.62 -1.09
N PRO A 321 27.74 -10.83 -1.61
CA PRO A 321 26.49 -11.58 -1.52
C PRO A 321 26.05 -11.84 -0.07
N THR A 322 24.76 -12.15 0.17
CA THR A 322 24.32 -12.53 1.51
C THR A 322 25.07 -13.76 1.99
N MET A 323 25.37 -13.80 3.28
CA MET A 323 26.11 -14.93 3.90
C MET A 323 25.17 -16.00 4.45
N THR A 324 23.87 -15.70 4.59
CA THR A 324 22.90 -16.60 5.21
C THR A 324 21.75 -16.98 4.27
N GLY A 325 21.80 -16.47 3.02
CA GLY A 325 20.84 -16.77 1.98
C GLY A 325 19.67 -15.77 1.88
N ALA A 326 19.03 -15.79 0.72
CA ALA A 326 17.84 -15.01 0.40
C ALA A 326 16.84 -15.87 -0.40
N SER A 327 15.55 -15.55 -0.31
CA SER A 327 14.46 -16.30 -0.94
C SER A 327 13.22 -15.42 -1.18
N GLU A 328 12.19 -15.99 -1.81
CA GLU A 328 10.88 -15.38 -2.04
C GLU A 328 10.96 -14.04 -2.81
N PRO A 329 11.64 -13.97 -3.96
CA PRO A 329 11.69 -12.73 -4.73
C PRO A 329 10.34 -12.38 -5.31
N VAL A 330 10.00 -11.08 -5.33
CA VAL A 330 8.88 -10.50 -6.05
C VAL A 330 9.33 -9.22 -6.74
N VAL A 331 8.74 -8.91 -7.90
CA VAL A 331 9.17 -7.81 -8.78
C VAL A 331 8.01 -6.86 -9.03
N SER A 332 8.26 -5.55 -9.01
CA SER A 332 7.28 -4.54 -9.42
C SER A 332 6.98 -4.62 -10.92
N ARG A 333 5.86 -4.02 -11.32
CA ARG A 333 5.38 -4.10 -12.70
C ARG A 333 6.38 -3.60 -13.75
N ASP A 334 7.14 -2.57 -13.43
CA ASP A 334 8.16 -1.98 -14.31
C ASP A 334 9.54 -2.63 -14.15
N GLY A 335 9.70 -3.55 -13.21
CA GLY A 335 10.98 -4.19 -12.89
C GLY A 335 11.92 -3.35 -12.04
N ARG A 336 11.49 -2.16 -11.61
CA ARG A 336 12.29 -1.24 -10.81
C ARG A 336 12.55 -1.76 -9.40
N VAL A 337 11.53 -2.32 -8.79
CA VAL A 337 11.60 -2.78 -7.39
C VAL A 337 11.64 -4.29 -7.35
N VAL A 338 12.53 -4.81 -6.51
CA VAL A 338 12.56 -6.22 -6.11
C VAL A 338 12.45 -6.30 -4.61
N ALA A 339 11.47 -7.06 -4.08
CA ALA A 339 11.44 -7.40 -2.66
C ALA A 339 11.74 -8.89 -2.48
N PHE A 340 12.33 -9.24 -1.34
CA PHE A 340 12.74 -10.60 -1.03
C PHE A 340 12.91 -10.79 0.48
N THR A 341 13.13 -12.03 0.92
CA THR A 341 13.42 -12.35 2.31
C THR A 341 14.87 -12.78 2.50
N SER A 342 15.45 -12.42 3.64
CA SER A 342 16.77 -12.89 4.06
C SER A 342 16.93 -12.84 5.58
N THR A 343 17.79 -13.69 6.10
CA THR A 343 18.25 -13.65 7.49
C THR A 343 19.55 -12.86 7.67
N ASP A 344 20.12 -12.32 6.58
CA ASP A 344 21.38 -11.57 6.61
C ASP A 344 21.17 -10.13 7.10
N VAL A 345 21.84 -9.79 8.20
CA VAL A 345 21.80 -8.46 8.80
C VAL A 345 22.70 -7.44 8.10
N GLY A 346 23.54 -7.89 7.17
CA GLY A 346 24.51 -7.05 6.44
C GLY A 346 23.93 -6.34 5.21
N LEU A 347 22.66 -6.59 4.86
CA LEU A 347 22.02 -6.00 3.69
C LEU A 347 21.73 -4.50 3.84
N VAL A 348 21.49 -4.02 5.06
CA VAL A 348 21.17 -2.62 5.36
C VAL A 348 21.76 -2.18 6.69
N PRO A 349 22.06 -0.88 6.89
CA PRO A 349 22.46 -0.33 8.17
C PRO A 349 21.23 -0.14 9.09
N ALA A 350 20.73 -1.23 9.69
CA ALA A 350 19.57 -1.23 10.58
C ALA A 350 19.94 -1.80 11.96
N VAL A 351 19.06 -1.63 12.93
CA VAL A 351 19.19 -2.24 14.27
C VAL A 351 18.49 -3.59 14.24
N PHE A 352 19.26 -4.64 14.43
CA PHE A 352 18.73 -6.00 14.50
C PHE A 352 18.70 -6.50 15.94
N PRO A 353 17.78 -7.43 16.28
CA PRO A 353 17.78 -8.08 17.59
C PRO A 353 19.07 -8.87 17.77
N THR A 354 19.46 -9.11 19.03
CA THR A 354 20.57 -10.02 19.33
C THR A 354 20.15 -11.45 19.00
N CYS A 355 20.82 -12.09 18.06
CA CYS A 355 20.43 -13.39 17.51
C CYS A 355 21.57 -14.41 17.68
N PRO A 356 21.77 -15.01 18.88
CA PRO A 356 22.87 -15.96 19.13
C PRO A 356 22.76 -17.24 18.28
N ASP A 357 21.54 -17.64 17.94
CA ASP A 357 21.24 -18.87 17.17
C ASP A 357 20.84 -18.58 15.70
N GLY A 358 21.19 -17.42 15.16
CA GLY A 358 20.80 -16.92 13.83
C GLY A 358 19.65 -15.93 13.90
N CYS A 359 19.70 -14.91 13.03
CA CYS A 359 18.66 -13.89 12.98
C CYS A 359 17.41 -14.36 12.24
N PRO A 360 16.21 -13.91 12.66
CA PRO A 360 14.98 -14.23 11.94
C PRO A 360 14.97 -13.61 10.54
N SER A 361 14.31 -14.28 9.60
CA SER A 361 14.12 -13.73 8.25
C SER A 361 13.40 -12.39 8.30
N GLN A 362 13.84 -11.48 7.46
CA GLN A 362 13.27 -10.15 7.31
C GLN A 362 12.94 -9.91 5.84
N VAL A 363 12.00 -9.00 5.59
CA VAL A 363 11.64 -8.56 4.24
C VAL A 363 12.46 -7.34 3.86
N TYR A 364 13.09 -7.40 2.70
CA TYR A 364 13.90 -6.33 2.11
C TYR A 364 13.27 -5.87 0.81
N HIS A 365 13.59 -4.64 0.43
CA HIS A 365 13.09 -3.96 -0.76
C HIS A 365 14.25 -3.23 -1.41
N LEU A 366 14.57 -3.57 -2.64
CA LEU A 366 15.58 -2.91 -3.46
C LEU A 366 14.89 -2.05 -4.51
N ASP A 367 15.11 -0.75 -4.44
CA ASP A 367 14.82 0.20 -5.53
C ASP A 367 16.06 0.27 -6.43
N ARG A 368 15.92 -0.14 -7.68
CA ARG A 368 17.00 -0.26 -8.67
C ARG A 368 17.21 1.01 -9.50
N ASP A 369 16.39 2.05 -9.28
CA ASP A 369 16.41 3.31 -10.05
C ASP A 369 15.89 4.46 -9.17
N THR A 370 16.70 4.90 -8.20
CA THR A 370 16.28 5.90 -7.21
C THR A 370 16.11 7.31 -7.78
N ASP A 371 16.69 7.60 -8.94
CA ASP A 371 16.51 8.89 -9.62
C ASP A 371 15.43 8.85 -10.73
N ALA A 372 14.78 7.70 -10.90
CA ALA A 372 13.67 7.49 -11.81
C ALA A 372 13.99 7.88 -13.27
N ASN A 373 15.23 7.61 -13.70
CA ASN A 373 15.68 7.91 -15.07
C ASN A 373 15.41 6.78 -16.08
N GLY A 374 14.88 5.63 -15.61
CA GLY A 374 14.58 4.45 -16.41
C GLY A 374 15.79 3.56 -16.71
N ARG A 375 16.92 3.80 -16.07
CA ARG A 375 18.11 2.95 -16.10
C ARG A 375 18.28 2.28 -14.75
N TYR A 376 18.28 0.98 -14.77
CA TYR A 376 18.36 0.20 -13.55
C TYR A 376 19.80 -0.17 -13.19
N ASP A 377 20.03 -0.38 -11.91
CA ASP A 377 21.30 -0.88 -11.34
C ASP A 377 22.53 0.02 -11.66
N GLU A 378 22.30 1.33 -11.84
CA GLU A 378 23.40 2.29 -11.96
C GLU A 378 24.14 2.44 -10.62
N PRO A 379 25.47 2.60 -10.63
CA PRO A 379 26.25 2.82 -9.40
C PRO A 379 25.72 4.01 -8.58
N ASP A 380 25.57 3.82 -7.28
CA ASP A 380 25.03 4.81 -6.32
C ASP A 380 23.57 5.26 -6.61
N ARG A 381 22.83 4.55 -7.48
CA ARG A 381 21.43 4.82 -7.84
C ARG A 381 20.48 3.69 -7.44
N THR A 382 20.93 2.82 -6.58
CA THR A 382 20.11 1.76 -5.97
C THR A 382 19.93 2.04 -4.48
N SER A 383 18.85 1.54 -3.89
CA SER A 383 18.59 1.68 -2.46
C SER A 383 17.94 0.44 -1.87
N MET A 384 18.67 -0.21 -0.97
CA MET A 384 18.13 -1.33 -0.19
C MET A 384 17.47 -0.82 1.09
N THR A 385 16.25 -1.28 1.36
CA THR A 385 15.46 -0.87 2.52
C THR A 385 14.93 -2.09 3.28
N LEU A 386 15.03 -2.08 4.62
CA LEU A 386 14.40 -3.06 5.48
C LEU A 386 12.90 -2.73 5.61
N VAL A 387 12.02 -3.60 5.11
CA VAL A 387 10.56 -3.41 5.13
C VAL A 387 9.97 -3.82 6.47
N SER A 388 10.34 -5.01 6.96
CA SER A 388 9.86 -5.56 8.23
C SER A 388 10.55 -4.88 9.42
N SER A 389 10.29 -3.57 9.58
CA SER A 389 10.89 -2.72 10.60
C SER A 389 9.85 -1.92 11.37
N GLU A 390 10.19 -1.48 12.58
CA GLU A 390 9.34 -0.61 13.37
C GLU A 390 9.07 0.71 12.61
N PRO A 391 7.81 1.13 12.52
CA PRO A 391 7.46 2.34 11.77
C PRO A 391 8.07 3.59 12.42
N GLY A 392 8.50 4.54 11.58
CA GLY A 392 9.01 5.83 12.02
C GLY A 392 10.37 5.80 12.70
N THR A 393 11.06 4.66 12.80
CA THR A 393 12.40 4.57 13.40
C THR A 393 13.51 4.95 12.42
N ALA A 394 14.54 5.64 12.92
CA ALA A 394 15.76 5.96 12.16
C ALA A 394 16.98 5.88 13.10
N PRO A 395 17.89 4.90 12.93
CA PRO A 395 17.86 3.82 11.93
C PRO A 395 16.67 2.88 12.11
N ARG A 396 16.30 2.15 11.06
CA ARG A 396 15.21 1.18 11.11
C ARG A 396 15.52 0.06 12.11
N VAL A 397 14.51 -0.35 12.88
CA VAL A 397 14.62 -1.42 13.87
C VAL A 397 13.89 -2.64 13.32
N ALA A 398 14.62 -3.73 13.14
CA ALA A 398 14.09 -4.95 12.54
C ALA A 398 13.06 -5.66 13.42
N GLY A 399 12.20 -6.44 12.77
CA GLY A 399 11.30 -7.37 13.43
C GLY A 399 12.03 -8.38 14.31
N THR A 400 11.47 -8.65 15.51
CA THR A 400 12.07 -9.59 16.48
C THR A 400 11.80 -11.06 16.20
N ALA A 401 11.01 -11.36 15.16
CA ALA A 401 10.67 -12.71 14.72
C ALA A 401 10.53 -12.75 13.20
N PRO A 402 10.43 -13.95 12.57
CA PRO A 402 10.42 -14.08 11.12
C PRO A 402 9.32 -13.29 10.43
N SER A 403 9.70 -12.70 9.30
CA SER A 403 8.82 -12.08 8.31
C SER A 403 9.11 -12.72 6.95
N SER A 404 8.04 -13.00 6.17
CA SER A 404 8.13 -13.80 4.93
C SER A 404 7.01 -13.47 3.96
N GLN A 405 7.06 -14.06 2.79
CA GLN A 405 6.04 -14.06 1.74
C GLN A 405 5.66 -12.63 1.30
N PRO A 406 6.61 -11.85 0.80
CA PRO A 406 6.33 -10.50 0.33
C PRO A 406 5.44 -10.52 -0.93
N SER A 407 4.60 -9.49 -1.09
CA SER A 407 3.87 -9.17 -2.30
C SER A 407 3.90 -7.67 -2.54
N LEU A 408 4.05 -7.23 -3.79
CA LEU A 408 4.24 -5.84 -4.17
C LEU A 408 3.03 -5.26 -4.91
N THR A 409 2.80 -3.96 -4.76
CA THR A 409 2.02 -3.18 -5.71
C THR A 409 2.78 -3.00 -7.04
N ALA A 410 2.05 -2.61 -8.09
CA ALA A 410 2.65 -2.40 -9.42
C ALA A 410 3.79 -1.37 -9.41
N ASP A 411 3.72 -0.36 -8.57
CA ASP A 411 4.72 0.69 -8.38
C ASP A 411 5.81 0.33 -7.34
N GLY A 412 5.68 -0.84 -6.69
CA GLY A 412 6.61 -1.30 -5.67
C GLY A 412 6.59 -0.55 -4.34
N GLN A 413 5.66 0.42 -4.14
CA GLN A 413 5.66 1.24 -2.93
C GLN A 413 5.04 0.56 -1.72
N LEU A 414 4.02 -0.28 -1.93
CA LEU A 414 3.40 -1.06 -0.87
C LEU A 414 3.88 -2.50 -0.93
N VAL A 415 4.24 -3.03 0.24
CA VAL A 415 4.68 -4.42 0.41
C VAL A 415 3.78 -5.09 1.45
N ALA A 416 3.02 -6.09 1.06
CA ALA A 416 2.33 -6.97 2.00
C ALA A 416 3.26 -8.12 2.39
N PHE A 417 3.23 -8.51 3.65
CA PHE A 417 4.03 -9.64 4.15
C PHE A 417 3.42 -10.21 5.43
N ILE A 418 3.82 -11.43 5.75
CA ILE A 418 3.44 -12.11 6.99
C ILE A 418 4.58 -11.96 7.99
N THR A 419 4.26 -11.67 9.25
CA THR A 419 5.26 -11.55 10.31
C THR A 419 4.80 -12.17 11.62
N LYS A 420 5.75 -12.76 12.34
CA LYS A 420 5.57 -13.21 13.73
C LYS A 420 6.17 -12.22 14.75
N ALA A 421 6.73 -11.13 14.27
CA ALA A 421 7.42 -10.13 15.08
C ALA A 421 6.45 -9.29 15.92
N THR A 422 6.57 -9.38 17.23
CA THR A 422 5.68 -8.68 18.17
C THR A 422 5.96 -7.19 18.29
N ASN A 423 7.16 -6.74 17.96
CA ASN A 423 7.52 -5.32 17.92
C ASN A 423 6.98 -4.58 16.70
N LEU A 424 6.59 -5.30 15.64
CA LEU A 424 5.92 -4.72 14.47
C LEU A 424 4.41 -4.59 14.67
N GLN A 425 3.88 -5.19 15.72
CA GLN A 425 2.45 -5.16 16.04
C GLN A 425 2.12 -3.85 16.74
N LEU A 426 1.32 -3.00 16.11
CA LEU A 426 0.93 -1.68 16.62
C LEU A 426 0.00 -1.76 17.84
N VAL A 427 -0.63 -2.89 18.11
CA VAL A 427 -1.45 -3.16 19.30
C VAL A 427 -1.41 -4.66 19.61
N LYS A 428 -0.98 -5.03 20.81
CA LYS A 428 -1.15 -6.40 21.31
C LYS A 428 -2.64 -6.69 21.55
N ALA A 429 -3.15 -7.71 20.90
CA ALA A 429 -4.47 -8.24 21.23
C ALA A 429 -4.47 -8.72 22.69
N SER A 430 -5.41 -8.23 23.50
CA SER A 430 -5.65 -8.67 24.88
C SER A 430 -6.45 -9.98 24.94
N GLY A 431 -6.15 -10.94 24.10
CA GLY A 431 -6.77 -12.26 24.12
C GLY A 431 -5.73 -13.28 23.72
N GLY A 432 -5.46 -14.25 24.61
CA GLY A 432 -4.44 -15.27 24.43
C GLY A 432 -4.68 -16.22 23.26
N GLY A 433 -4.56 -15.70 22.06
CA GLY A 433 -4.35 -16.50 20.85
C GLY A 433 -2.90 -16.94 20.81
N ASP A 434 -2.69 -18.19 20.51
CA ASP A 434 -1.37 -18.80 20.38
C ASP A 434 -0.53 -18.02 19.38
N ALA A 435 0.70 -17.61 19.77
CA ALA A 435 1.62 -16.83 18.96
C ALA A 435 2.23 -17.63 17.77
N THR A 436 1.57 -18.72 17.34
CA THR A 436 2.09 -19.61 16.28
C THR A 436 1.79 -19.10 14.88
N ASP A 437 0.82 -18.20 14.73
CA ASP A 437 0.33 -17.72 13.44
C ASP A 437 0.82 -16.30 13.17
N GLY A 438 1.31 -16.02 11.96
CA GLY A 438 1.83 -14.71 11.59
C GLY A 438 0.74 -13.66 11.35
N ASP A 439 1.06 -12.39 11.60
CA ASP A 439 0.21 -11.26 11.25
C ASP A 439 0.46 -10.82 9.82
N LEU A 440 -0.61 -10.46 9.11
CA LEU A 440 -0.53 -9.86 7.78
C LEU A 440 -0.42 -8.34 7.91
N LEU A 441 0.71 -7.80 7.46
CA LEU A 441 0.99 -6.37 7.43
C LEU A 441 1.15 -5.87 6.00
N VAL A 442 0.85 -4.60 5.79
CA VAL A 442 1.21 -3.85 4.57
C VAL A 442 2.08 -2.67 4.98
N ALA A 443 3.29 -2.63 4.44
CA ALA A 443 4.23 -1.54 4.61
C ALA A 443 4.11 -0.53 3.46
N ASP A 444 4.09 0.75 3.78
CA ASP A 444 4.43 1.82 2.85
C ASP A 444 5.91 2.12 3.03
N VAL A 445 6.72 1.70 2.05
CA VAL A 445 8.19 1.76 2.14
C VAL A 445 8.68 3.21 2.13
N VAL A 446 8.01 4.07 1.35
CA VAL A 446 8.38 5.48 1.18
C VAL A 446 8.10 6.27 2.46
N ARG A 447 6.94 6.03 3.09
CA ARG A 447 6.55 6.74 4.33
C ARG A 447 7.07 6.09 5.60
N ASN A 448 7.65 4.90 5.50
CA ASN A 448 8.06 4.10 6.64
C ASN A 448 6.90 3.89 7.63
N THR A 449 5.75 3.46 7.11
CA THR A 449 4.57 3.15 7.91
C THR A 449 4.16 1.69 7.71
N LEU A 450 3.62 1.10 8.77
CA LEU A 450 3.04 -0.23 8.75
C LEU A 450 1.55 -0.16 9.02
N ARG A 451 0.80 -0.99 8.35
CA ARG A 451 -0.63 -1.10 8.53
C ARG A 451 -1.01 -2.58 8.65
N ARG A 452 -1.83 -2.93 9.62
CA ARG A 452 -2.36 -4.27 9.79
C ARG A 452 -3.56 -4.48 8.85
N VAL A 453 -3.63 -5.64 8.20
CA VAL A 453 -4.62 -5.87 7.14
C VAL A 453 -5.97 -6.33 7.68
N ALA A 454 -6.05 -7.06 8.78
CA ALA A 454 -7.31 -7.60 9.26
C ALA A 454 -7.54 -7.29 10.74
N MET A 455 -8.59 -6.52 11.03
CA MET A 455 -9.09 -6.29 12.39
C MET A 455 -10.60 -6.43 12.43
N ILE A 456 -11.12 -6.99 13.52
CA ILE A 456 -12.55 -7.06 13.80
C ILE A 456 -12.97 -5.80 14.57
N ASP A 457 -14.23 -5.38 14.41
CA ASP A 457 -14.85 -4.34 15.24
C ASP A 457 -14.60 -4.59 16.74
N GLY A 458 -14.05 -3.57 17.42
CA GLY A 458 -13.67 -3.66 18.83
C GLY A 458 -12.19 -3.97 19.10
N GLY A 459 -11.33 -4.06 18.07
CA GLY A 459 -9.88 -4.19 18.22
C GLY A 459 -9.41 -5.55 18.78
N VAL A 460 -10.30 -6.53 18.79
CA VAL A 460 -9.93 -7.93 19.01
C VAL A 460 -9.51 -8.51 17.68
N GLN A 461 -8.26 -8.94 17.60
CA GLN A 461 -7.74 -9.58 16.42
C GLN A 461 -8.22 -11.02 16.36
N PRO A 462 -8.70 -11.49 15.18
CA PRO A 462 -8.62 -12.91 14.90
C PRO A 462 -7.14 -13.30 14.83
N ALA A 463 -6.79 -14.45 15.30
CA ALA A 463 -5.55 -15.10 14.92
C ALA A 463 -5.64 -15.34 13.41
N VAL A 464 -5.07 -14.46 12.62
CA VAL A 464 -5.04 -14.64 11.17
C VAL A 464 -3.82 -15.49 10.87
N ALA A 465 -4.03 -16.80 10.88
CA ALA A 465 -3.10 -17.73 10.28
C ALA A 465 -3.19 -17.56 8.76
N ALA A 466 -2.39 -16.68 8.19
CA ALA A 466 -2.16 -16.72 6.76
C ALA A 466 -1.17 -17.86 6.49
N HIS A 467 -1.57 -18.84 5.70
CA HIS A 467 -0.73 -20.01 5.36
C HIS A 467 -0.08 -19.87 3.99
N SER A 468 -0.71 -19.20 3.03
CA SER A 468 -0.11 -18.84 1.76
C SER A 468 0.08 -17.33 1.67
N GLY A 469 1.09 -16.91 0.92
CA GLY A 469 1.49 -15.50 0.82
C GLY A 469 0.34 -14.58 0.44
N PRO A 470 0.28 -13.38 1.03
CA PRO A 470 -0.68 -12.38 0.62
C PRO A 470 -0.41 -11.98 -0.84
N GLN A 471 -1.48 -11.64 -1.57
CA GLN A 471 -1.38 -11.12 -2.92
C GLN A 471 -2.00 -9.73 -2.97
N LEU A 472 -1.24 -8.75 -3.45
CA LEU A 472 -1.69 -7.37 -3.67
C LEU A 472 -2.17 -7.18 -5.11
N SER A 473 -3.26 -6.44 -5.29
CA SER A 473 -3.59 -5.87 -6.59
C SER A 473 -2.59 -4.76 -6.98
N ASP A 474 -2.56 -4.35 -8.25
CA ASP A 474 -1.64 -3.31 -8.78
C ASP A 474 -1.62 -2.03 -7.92
N THR A 475 -2.75 -1.63 -7.38
CA THR A 475 -2.91 -0.41 -6.58
C THR A 475 -2.80 -0.62 -5.06
N GLY A 476 -2.66 -1.86 -4.61
CA GLY A 476 -2.70 -2.23 -3.19
C GLY A 476 -4.08 -2.11 -2.53
N ARG A 477 -5.14 -1.87 -3.32
CA ARG A 477 -6.51 -1.76 -2.81
C ARG A 477 -7.07 -3.08 -2.36
N THR A 478 -6.76 -4.14 -3.10
CA THR A 478 -7.18 -5.48 -2.78
C THR A 478 -5.99 -6.26 -2.27
N VAL A 479 -6.15 -6.84 -1.09
CA VAL A 479 -5.25 -7.84 -0.52
C VAL A 479 -6.03 -9.14 -0.46
N VAL A 480 -5.49 -10.20 -1.05
CA VAL A 480 -6.07 -11.55 -0.99
C VAL A 480 -5.13 -12.43 -0.18
N PHE A 481 -5.69 -13.20 0.71
CA PHE A 481 -4.95 -14.15 1.55
C PHE A 481 -5.87 -15.28 2.01
N ASP A 482 -5.31 -16.38 2.45
CA ASP A 482 -6.06 -17.45 3.06
C ASP A 482 -5.93 -17.46 4.59
N THR A 483 -6.97 -17.87 5.27
CA THR A 483 -7.01 -17.89 6.74
C THR A 483 -7.92 -18.97 7.28
N LEU A 484 -7.55 -19.55 8.43
CA LEU A 484 -8.41 -20.43 9.23
C LEU A 484 -9.47 -19.65 10.03
N SER A 485 -9.29 -18.34 10.16
CA SER A 485 -10.16 -17.46 10.96
C SER A 485 -11.17 -16.68 10.14
N ALA A 486 -11.48 -17.12 8.93
CA ALA A 486 -12.40 -16.43 8.02
C ALA A 486 -13.79 -16.15 8.64
N ALA A 487 -14.30 -17.02 9.51
CA ALA A 487 -15.58 -16.82 10.19
C ALA A 487 -15.59 -15.60 11.13
N GLN A 488 -14.43 -15.18 11.61
CA GLN A 488 -14.28 -13.97 12.42
C GLN A 488 -14.22 -12.70 11.55
N LEU A 489 -13.73 -12.81 10.31
CA LEU A 489 -13.66 -11.72 9.35
C LEU A 489 -14.95 -11.56 8.54
N VAL A 490 -15.56 -12.67 8.14
CA VAL A 490 -16.78 -12.71 7.33
C VAL A 490 -17.80 -13.59 8.07
N PRO A 491 -18.80 -13.00 8.74
CA PRO A 491 -19.83 -13.74 9.44
C PRO A 491 -20.52 -14.78 8.55
N GLY A 492 -20.68 -16.00 9.04
CA GLY A 492 -21.26 -17.09 8.28
C GLY A 492 -20.31 -17.87 7.39
N SER A 493 -19.01 -17.57 7.42
CA SER A 493 -18.01 -18.41 6.77
C SER A 493 -17.94 -19.78 7.46
N PRO A 494 -17.79 -20.88 6.68
CA PRO A 494 -17.61 -22.20 7.25
C PRO A 494 -16.29 -22.32 8.00
N PRO A 495 -16.15 -23.29 8.91
CA PRO A 495 -14.87 -23.59 9.53
C PRO A 495 -13.89 -24.15 8.49
N GLY A 496 -12.59 -23.92 8.72
CA GLY A 496 -11.49 -24.35 7.85
C GLY A 496 -10.89 -23.21 7.07
N ARG A 497 -9.87 -23.54 6.27
CA ARG A 497 -9.11 -22.56 5.48
C ARG A 497 -9.98 -21.94 4.39
N GLN A 498 -10.02 -20.63 4.34
CA GLN A 498 -10.80 -19.86 3.38
C GLN A 498 -9.95 -18.76 2.77
N VAL A 499 -10.16 -18.51 1.49
CA VAL A 499 -9.60 -17.33 0.81
C VAL A 499 -10.49 -16.12 1.06
N VAL A 500 -9.87 -15.05 1.53
CA VAL A 500 -10.52 -13.78 1.87
C VAL A 500 -9.86 -12.66 1.07
N SER A 501 -10.67 -11.77 0.54
CA SER A 501 -10.20 -10.52 -0.06
C SER A 501 -10.62 -9.33 0.78
N LEU A 502 -9.66 -8.45 1.01
CA LEU A 502 -9.84 -7.21 1.75
C LEU A 502 -9.65 -6.03 0.81
N VAL A 503 -10.58 -5.08 0.84
CA VAL A 503 -10.54 -3.89 -0.03
C VAL A 503 -10.36 -2.64 0.79
N THR A 504 -9.36 -1.85 0.42
CA THR A 504 -9.08 -0.54 1.01
C THR A 504 -9.09 0.51 -0.10
N PRO A 505 -10.14 1.32 -0.23
CA PRO A 505 -10.17 2.38 -1.21
C PRO A 505 -9.20 3.52 -0.84
N PRO A 506 -8.71 4.32 -1.81
CA PRO A 506 -8.02 5.56 -1.52
C PRO A 506 -8.99 6.57 -0.89
N THR A 507 -8.47 7.44 -0.06
CA THR A 507 -9.22 8.58 0.48
C THR A 507 -8.80 9.82 -0.28
N LEU A 508 -9.74 10.45 -0.97
CA LEU A 508 -9.43 11.58 -1.85
C LEU A 508 -10.02 12.85 -1.28
N SER A 509 -9.26 13.94 -1.36
CA SER A 509 -9.72 15.27 -1.05
C SER A 509 -9.48 16.22 -2.23
N LEU A 510 -10.40 17.19 -2.38
CA LEU A 510 -10.42 18.13 -3.49
C LEU A 510 -11.03 19.45 -3.02
N ALA A 511 -10.30 20.55 -3.15
CA ALA A 511 -10.76 21.86 -2.73
C ALA A 511 -11.83 22.43 -3.67
N GLU A 512 -12.72 23.26 -3.13
CA GLU A 512 -13.64 24.05 -3.95
C GLU A 512 -12.89 25.10 -4.77
N GLY A 513 -13.38 25.37 -5.98
CA GLY A 513 -12.76 26.30 -6.90
C GLY A 513 -13.63 27.54 -7.19
N ASP A 514 -12.99 28.71 -7.19
CA ASP A 514 -13.62 29.93 -7.66
C ASP A 514 -12.71 30.61 -8.70
N LEU A 515 -13.16 30.58 -9.96
CA LEU A 515 -12.45 31.16 -11.10
C LEU A 515 -12.77 32.66 -11.27
N GLY A 516 -13.49 33.23 -10.32
CA GLY A 516 -13.80 34.65 -10.27
C GLY A 516 -14.77 35.11 -11.35
N THR A 517 -14.71 36.41 -11.63
CA THR A 517 -15.55 37.02 -12.66
C THR A 517 -14.76 37.21 -13.95
N THR A 518 -15.32 36.71 -15.05
CA THR A 518 -14.70 36.76 -16.39
C THR A 518 -15.66 37.44 -17.36
N LEU A 519 -15.18 38.27 -18.29
CA LEU A 519 -15.99 38.87 -19.34
C LEU A 519 -16.69 37.77 -20.16
N VAL A 520 -17.96 38.00 -20.47
CA VAL A 520 -18.73 37.14 -21.36
C VAL A 520 -18.02 36.99 -22.69
N GLY A 521 -17.77 35.73 -23.12
CA GLY A 521 -17.06 35.40 -24.37
C GLY A 521 -15.54 35.38 -24.28
N TYR A 522 -14.96 35.71 -23.11
CA TYR A 522 -13.52 35.58 -22.86
C TYR A 522 -13.24 34.45 -21.87
N SER A 523 -12.05 33.87 -21.95
CA SER A 523 -11.61 32.84 -21.00
C SER A 523 -10.89 33.47 -19.82
N SER A 524 -11.11 32.90 -18.64
CA SER A 524 -10.33 33.24 -17.44
C SER A 524 -8.86 32.80 -17.63
N ASP A 525 -7.98 33.29 -16.74
CA ASP A 525 -6.70 32.63 -16.56
C ASP A 525 -6.89 31.18 -16.10
N GLU A 526 -5.88 30.35 -16.32
CA GLU A 526 -5.90 28.99 -15.82
C GLU A 526 -5.92 28.98 -14.29
N TRP A 527 -6.86 28.25 -13.76
CA TRP A 527 -6.94 27.91 -12.36
C TRP A 527 -6.63 26.43 -12.19
N TYR A 528 -5.95 26.08 -11.12
CA TYR A 528 -5.61 24.69 -10.84
C TYR A 528 -6.11 24.26 -9.45
N VAL A 529 -6.51 23.02 -9.36
CA VAL A 529 -6.93 22.38 -8.12
C VAL A 529 -6.14 21.10 -7.92
N ALA A 530 -5.63 20.92 -6.69
CA ALA A 530 -4.97 19.69 -6.31
C ALA A 530 -6.01 18.64 -5.90
N VAL A 531 -5.83 17.44 -6.41
CA VAL A 531 -6.49 16.21 -5.95
C VAL A 531 -5.49 15.48 -5.08
N ASN A 532 -5.73 15.47 -3.77
CA ASN A 532 -4.84 14.79 -2.82
C ASN A 532 -5.33 13.38 -2.56
N ASN A 533 -4.42 12.44 -2.53
CA ASN A 533 -4.68 11.10 -2.07
C ASN A 533 -4.22 10.96 -0.61
N ASP A 534 -5.13 11.23 0.32
CA ASP A 534 -4.89 11.13 1.77
C ASP A 534 -5.02 9.68 2.27
N GLY A 535 -5.39 8.77 1.37
CA GLY A 535 -5.60 7.35 1.66
C GLY A 535 -4.33 6.52 1.63
N PRO A 536 -4.45 5.25 2.04
CA PRO A 536 -3.31 4.34 2.13
C PRO A 536 -3.05 3.55 0.84
N THR A 537 -3.81 3.75 -0.23
CA THR A 537 -3.69 3.02 -1.49
C THR A 537 -3.64 3.95 -2.67
N THR A 538 -3.00 3.53 -3.75
CA THR A 538 -2.81 4.33 -4.95
C THR A 538 -4.13 4.66 -5.64
N PHE A 539 -4.29 5.90 -6.08
CA PHE A 539 -5.36 6.41 -6.92
C PHE A 539 -4.85 6.60 -8.35
N THR A 540 -5.55 6.04 -9.33
CA THR A 540 -5.17 6.18 -10.74
C THR A 540 -6.28 6.85 -11.53
N PRO A 541 -6.26 8.20 -11.69
CA PRO A 541 -7.31 8.92 -12.40
C PRO A 541 -7.33 8.51 -13.88
N SER A 542 -8.51 8.17 -14.39
CA SER A 542 -8.72 7.81 -15.78
C SER A 542 -9.73 8.72 -16.48
N LYS A 543 -10.43 9.55 -15.69
CA LYS A 543 -11.42 10.48 -16.20
C LYS A 543 -11.48 11.75 -15.37
N VAL A 544 -11.33 12.89 -16.04
CA VAL A 544 -11.61 14.22 -15.49
C VAL A 544 -12.78 14.81 -16.26
N SER A 545 -13.79 15.30 -15.55
CA SER A 545 -14.98 15.88 -16.18
C SER A 545 -15.52 17.06 -15.38
N VAL A 546 -16.12 17.97 -16.07
CA VAL A 546 -16.83 19.10 -15.47
C VAL A 546 -18.26 19.13 -16.01
N SER A 547 -19.23 19.42 -15.15
CA SER A 547 -20.66 19.31 -15.49
C SER A 547 -21.19 20.44 -16.35
N ASP A 548 -20.41 21.50 -16.55
CA ASP A 548 -20.80 22.67 -17.35
C ASP A 548 -19.69 23.02 -18.36
N SER A 549 -20.04 23.07 -19.63
CA SER A 549 -19.11 23.29 -20.74
C SER A 549 -18.43 24.66 -20.78
N ARG A 550 -18.90 25.60 -19.96
CA ARG A 550 -18.24 26.91 -19.76
C ARG A 550 -16.93 26.76 -18.97
N PHE A 551 -16.77 25.70 -18.21
CA PHE A 551 -15.52 25.29 -17.61
C PHE A 551 -14.86 24.25 -18.51
N ARG A 552 -13.59 24.44 -18.82
CA ARG A 552 -12.81 23.52 -19.63
C ARG A 552 -11.59 23.03 -18.87
N VAL A 553 -11.41 21.73 -18.88
CA VAL A 553 -10.18 21.09 -18.37
C VAL A 553 -9.11 21.19 -19.46
N ASN A 554 -7.92 21.64 -19.06
CA ASN A 554 -6.73 21.54 -19.90
C ASN A 554 -6.05 20.19 -19.60
N GLU A 555 -6.35 19.17 -20.41
CA GLU A 555 -5.85 17.80 -20.19
C GLU A 555 -4.33 17.71 -20.37
N GLU A 556 -3.76 18.49 -21.28
CA GLU A 556 -2.31 18.44 -21.57
C GLU A 556 -1.46 19.01 -20.41
N GLN A 557 -2.00 19.92 -19.63
CA GLN A 557 -1.30 20.57 -18.51
C GLN A 557 -1.79 20.13 -17.14
N SER A 558 -2.76 19.23 -17.08
CA SER A 558 -3.25 18.63 -15.83
C SER A 558 -2.37 17.46 -15.44
N SER A 559 -1.69 17.53 -14.29
CA SER A 559 -0.87 16.40 -13.83
C SER A 559 -1.71 15.22 -13.34
N CYS A 560 -3.03 15.38 -13.14
CA CYS A 560 -3.97 14.26 -13.09
C CYS A 560 -4.11 13.63 -14.48
N ALA A 561 -2.96 13.38 -15.12
CA ALA A 561 -2.92 12.76 -16.45
C ALA A 561 -3.59 11.39 -16.40
N LEU A 562 -4.32 11.08 -17.44
CA LEU A 562 -5.05 9.83 -17.53
C LEU A 562 -4.09 8.64 -17.44
N GLY A 563 -4.30 7.81 -16.42
CA GLY A 563 -3.49 6.62 -16.17
C GLY A 563 -2.20 6.82 -15.34
N ALA A 564 -1.87 8.04 -14.95
CA ALA A 564 -0.74 8.28 -14.04
C ALA A 564 -1.15 7.96 -12.59
N PRO A 565 -0.45 7.03 -11.89
CA PRO A 565 -0.79 6.68 -10.52
C PRO A 565 -0.42 7.82 -9.56
N VAL A 566 -1.32 8.11 -8.63
CA VAL A 566 -1.11 9.03 -7.50
C VAL A 566 -0.95 8.18 -6.25
N PRO A 567 0.26 8.06 -5.72
CA PRO A 567 0.52 7.19 -4.57
C PRO A 567 -0.13 7.76 -3.31
N PRO A 568 -0.21 6.97 -2.24
CA PRO A 568 -0.61 7.45 -0.93
C PRO A 568 0.09 8.75 -0.55
N GLY A 569 -0.65 9.83 -0.12
CA GLY A 569 -0.23 11.21 0.19
C GLY A 569 0.47 11.95 -0.93
N GLY A 570 0.43 11.43 -2.13
CA GLY A 570 0.72 12.18 -3.33
C GLY A 570 -0.47 13.04 -3.74
N ASP A 571 -0.22 13.89 -4.70
CA ASP A 571 -1.26 14.73 -5.31
C ASP A 571 -1.08 14.78 -6.82
N CYS A 572 -2.16 15.12 -7.50
CA CYS A 572 -2.13 15.55 -8.88
C CYS A 572 -2.99 16.81 -9.04
N THR A 573 -2.77 17.57 -10.09
CA THR A 573 -3.47 18.83 -10.35
C THR A 573 -4.37 18.73 -11.57
N VAL A 574 -5.54 19.34 -11.48
CA VAL A 574 -6.42 19.62 -12.63
C VAL A 574 -6.37 21.10 -12.94
N ARG A 575 -6.15 21.44 -14.18
CA ARG A 575 -6.15 22.82 -14.66
C ARG A 575 -7.46 23.12 -15.39
N LEU A 576 -8.07 24.26 -15.05
CA LEU A 576 -9.37 24.67 -15.54
C LEU A 576 -9.33 26.11 -16.05
N THR A 577 -10.09 26.37 -17.11
CA THR A 577 -10.45 27.73 -17.57
C THR A 577 -11.97 27.88 -17.55
N PHE A 578 -12.43 29.10 -17.38
CA PHE A 578 -13.85 29.46 -17.38
C PHE A 578 -14.14 30.46 -18.48
N THR A 579 -15.10 30.14 -19.34
CA THR A 579 -15.55 31.00 -20.44
C THR A 579 -17.06 31.20 -20.36
N PRO A 580 -17.54 32.25 -19.68
CA PRO A 580 -18.96 32.51 -19.54
C PRO A 580 -19.61 32.88 -20.87
N SER A 581 -20.80 32.34 -21.12
CA SER A 581 -21.64 32.67 -22.28
C SER A 581 -22.73 33.71 -22.00
N SER A 582 -22.96 34.04 -20.69
CA SER A 582 -23.92 35.00 -20.22
C SER A 582 -23.48 35.63 -18.90
N PRO A 583 -23.97 36.83 -18.55
CA PRO A 583 -23.74 37.40 -17.22
C PRO A 583 -24.37 36.58 -16.11
N GLY A 584 -23.76 36.63 -14.92
CA GLY A 584 -24.25 36.00 -13.70
C GLY A 584 -23.40 34.85 -13.20
N PRO A 585 -23.67 34.35 -11.98
CA PRO A 585 -22.90 33.28 -11.36
C PRO A 585 -23.17 31.94 -12.06
N VAL A 586 -22.11 31.18 -12.20
CA VAL A 586 -22.11 29.84 -12.75
C VAL A 586 -21.48 28.88 -11.74
N ARG A 587 -22.06 27.70 -11.57
CA ARG A 587 -21.53 26.62 -10.77
C ARG A 587 -21.50 25.37 -11.59
N ALA A 588 -20.42 24.59 -11.42
CA ALA A 588 -20.28 23.28 -12.02
C ALA A 588 -19.68 22.32 -11.01
N THR A 589 -19.85 21.04 -11.25
CA THR A 589 -19.18 19.98 -10.50
C THR A 589 -17.99 19.51 -11.30
N LEU A 590 -16.80 19.64 -10.77
CA LEU A 590 -15.59 18.98 -11.23
C LEU A 590 -15.53 17.60 -10.60
N THR A 591 -15.36 16.59 -11.41
CA THR A 591 -15.22 15.20 -10.97
C THR A 591 -13.95 14.61 -11.54
N VAL A 592 -13.14 14.02 -10.67
CA VAL A 592 -11.99 13.21 -11.02
C VAL A 592 -12.29 11.79 -10.60
N ALA A 593 -12.21 10.85 -11.52
CA ALA A 593 -12.66 9.49 -11.33
C ALA A 593 -11.69 8.49 -11.93
N GLU A 594 -11.70 7.30 -11.40
CA GLU A 594 -11.19 6.10 -12.04
C GLU A 594 -12.26 5.44 -12.89
N THR A 595 -11.85 4.48 -13.71
CA THR A 595 -12.74 3.56 -14.43
C THR A 595 -12.37 2.13 -14.10
N GLY A 596 -13.32 1.22 -14.20
CA GLY A 596 -13.12 -0.19 -13.91
C GLY A 596 -13.69 -0.65 -12.58
N PHE A 597 -13.30 -1.82 -12.16
CA PHE A 597 -13.77 -2.44 -10.92
C PHE A 597 -13.27 -1.65 -9.70
N GLN A 598 -14.16 -1.40 -8.74
CA GLN A 598 -13.89 -0.59 -7.55
C GLN A 598 -13.38 0.84 -7.82
N ALA A 599 -13.73 1.38 -8.97
CA ALA A 599 -13.40 2.76 -9.30
C ALA A 599 -13.93 3.72 -8.24
N VAL A 600 -13.09 4.64 -7.83
CA VAL A 600 -13.46 5.73 -6.91
C VAL A 600 -13.49 7.05 -7.66
N SER A 601 -14.23 7.99 -7.11
CA SER A 601 -14.30 9.33 -7.64
C SER A 601 -14.38 10.36 -6.52
N VAL A 602 -13.83 11.53 -6.79
CA VAL A 602 -13.96 12.71 -5.94
C VAL A 602 -14.52 13.86 -6.75
N SER A 603 -15.37 14.64 -6.12
CA SER A 603 -16.01 15.77 -6.79
C SER A 603 -15.96 17.00 -5.91
N THR A 604 -15.84 18.16 -6.56
CA THR A 604 -15.95 19.48 -5.89
C THR A 604 -16.78 20.45 -6.73
N THR A 605 -17.21 21.53 -6.09
CA THR A 605 -17.88 22.62 -6.79
C THR A 605 -16.84 23.61 -7.32
N VAL A 606 -16.90 23.90 -8.61
CA VAL A 606 -16.19 25.00 -9.24
C VAL A 606 -17.19 26.09 -9.61
N ARG A 607 -16.83 27.32 -9.41
CA ARG A 607 -17.70 28.49 -9.66
C ARG A 607 -16.96 29.58 -10.38
N GLY A 608 -17.71 30.37 -11.11
CA GLY A 608 -17.27 31.60 -11.78
C GLY A 608 -18.46 32.49 -12.05
N ALA A 609 -18.25 33.72 -12.42
CA ALA A 609 -19.31 34.62 -12.81
C ALA A 609 -19.02 35.26 -14.18
N GLY A 610 -20.03 35.27 -15.04
CA GLY A 610 -19.97 36.04 -16.28
C GLY A 610 -20.49 37.47 -16.00
N GLY A 611 -19.86 38.45 -16.60
CA GLY A 611 -20.27 39.83 -16.45
C GLY A 611 -19.41 40.71 -17.33
N ASP A 612 -19.58 42.03 -17.13
CA ASP A 612 -18.60 43.04 -17.54
C ASP A 612 -17.73 43.39 -16.33
N PRO A 613 -16.81 42.49 -15.88
CA PRO A 613 -15.96 42.78 -14.74
C PRO A 613 -15.00 43.90 -15.13
N MET A 614 -14.84 44.86 -14.24
CA MET A 614 -13.83 45.91 -14.41
C MET A 614 -12.46 45.45 -13.99
N LEU A 615 -12.37 44.39 -13.19
CA LEU A 615 -11.14 43.87 -12.63
C LEU A 615 -10.96 42.37 -12.94
N ARG A 616 -9.71 41.98 -13.14
CA ARG A 616 -9.28 40.59 -13.25
C ARG A 616 -8.11 40.35 -12.30
N THR A 617 -8.00 39.14 -11.78
CA THR A 617 -6.88 38.72 -10.94
C THR A 617 -6.00 37.68 -11.59
N ASN A 618 -4.72 37.72 -11.26
CA ASN A 618 -3.73 36.77 -11.73
C ASN A 618 -2.72 36.48 -10.60
N PRO A 619 -2.67 35.24 -10.13
CA PRO A 619 -3.59 34.12 -10.40
C PRO A 619 -4.96 34.28 -9.72
N ALA A 620 -5.96 33.57 -10.19
CA ALA A 620 -7.31 33.57 -9.61
C ALA A 620 -7.44 32.65 -8.37
N GLY A 621 -6.47 31.76 -8.17
CA GLY A 621 -6.38 30.87 -7.01
C GLY A 621 -4.94 30.48 -6.75
N GLN A 622 -4.59 30.18 -5.50
CA GLN A 622 -3.24 29.80 -5.11
C GLN A 622 -3.22 28.98 -3.84
N ALA A 623 -2.53 27.84 -3.90
CA ALA A 623 -2.18 27.07 -2.73
C ALA A 623 -0.95 27.69 -2.04
N LEU A 624 -1.08 27.99 -0.74
CA LEU A 624 -0.03 28.58 0.08
C LEU A 624 0.75 27.53 0.88
N GLY A 625 0.54 26.25 0.55
CA GLY A 625 1.27 25.13 1.11
C GLY A 625 0.83 24.72 2.51
N SER A 626 1.66 23.85 3.13
CA SER A 626 1.42 23.36 4.49
C SER A 626 2.22 24.19 5.49
N VAL A 627 1.54 24.76 6.49
CA VAL A 627 2.11 25.64 7.51
C VAL A 627 1.74 25.12 8.89
N VAL A 628 2.71 25.16 9.81
CA VAL A 628 2.46 24.80 11.21
C VAL A 628 1.50 25.80 11.85
N VAL A 629 0.51 25.30 12.58
CA VAL A 629 -0.47 26.13 13.28
C VAL A 629 0.24 27.18 14.17
N GLY A 630 -0.12 28.44 13.99
CA GLY A 630 0.52 29.57 14.67
C GLY A 630 1.77 30.13 13.98
N GLN A 631 2.24 29.52 12.89
CA GLN A 631 3.32 30.05 12.04
C GLN A 631 2.73 30.71 10.78
N TRP A 632 3.59 31.33 9.99
CA TRP A 632 3.20 32.12 8.83
C TRP A 632 3.87 31.56 7.58
N SER A 633 3.11 31.48 6.47
CA SER A 633 3.71 31.22 5.16
C SER A 633 4.55 32.40 4.69
N PRO A 634 5.42 32.23 3.68
CA PRO A 634 5.92 33.35 2.88
C PRO A 634 4.73 34.16 2.31
N GLU A 635 4.98 35.45 2.05
CA GLU A 635 4.00 36.29 1.37
C GLU A 635 3.83 35.81 -0.08
N PHE A 636 2.58 35.69 -0.50
CA PHE A 636 2.22 35.47 -1.89
C PHE A 636 1.62 36.76 -2.46
N LEU A 637 2.17 37.21 -3.59
CA LEU A 637 1.67 38.37 -4.33
C LEU A 637 0.81 37.91 -5.50
N PHE A 638 -0.34 38.52 -5.65
CA PHE A 638 -1.17 38.40 -6.85
C PHE A 638 -1.55 39.79 -7.37
N ASP A 639 -1.77 39.87 -8.67
CA ASP A 639 -2.07 41.09 -9.35
C ASP A 639 -3.56 41.24 -9.64
N VAL A 640 -4.07 42.47 -9.48
CA VAL A 640 -5.42 42.87 -9.87
C VAL A 640 -5.29 43.79 -11.05
N GLU A 641 -5.78 43.37 -12.21
CA GLU A 641 -5.72 44.14 -13.46
C GLU A 641 -7.09 44.78 -13.76
N ASN A 642 -7.11 46.04 -14.15
CA ASN A 642 -8.29 46.68 -14.74
C ASN A 642 -8.38 46.25 -16.22
N ILE A 643 -9.30 45.34 -16.53
CA ILE A 643 -9.56 44.89 -17.89
C ILE A 643 -10.61 45.72 -18.64
N SER A 644 -11.24 46.68 -17.98
CA SER A 644 -12.19 47.57 -18.60
C SER A 644 -11.50 48.67 -19.42
N LEU A 645 -12.25 49.32 -20.26
CA LEU A 645 -11.75 50.45 -21.07
C LEU A 645 -11.80 51.80 -20.33
N VAL A 646 -12.26 51.83 -19.10
CA VAL A 646 -12.39 53.02 -18.27
C VAL A 646 -11.57 52.90 -16.97
N PRO A 647 -11.07 53.99 -16.41
CA PRO A 647 -10.41 53.95 -15.10
C PRO A 647 -11.41 53.50 -14.03
N THR A 648 -10.95 52.63 -13.12
CA THR A 648 -11.69 52.21 -11.95
C THR A 648 -10.89 52.48 -10.65
N SER A 649 -11.48 52.27 -9.51
CA SER A 649 -10.80 52.36 -8.22
C SER A 649 -11.26 51.25 -7.29
N VAL A 650 -10.32 50.65 -6.60
CA VAL A 650 -10.59 49.69 -5.54
C VAL A 650 -10.97 50.44 -4.28
N SER A 651 -12.16 50.19 -3.75
CA SER A 651 -12.67 50.83 -2.53
C SER A 651 -12.32 50.06 -1.26
N SER A 652 -12.20 48.75 -1.35
CA SER A 652 -11.72 47.91 -0.24
C SER A 652 -11.27 46.52 -0.71
N VAL A 653 -10.36 45.95 0.05
CA VAL A 653 -9.93 44.56 -0.10
C VAL A 653 -10.17 43.85 1.22
N ARG A 654 -10.87 42.72 1.20
CA ARG A 654 -11.24 41.98 2.40
C ARG A 654 -11.02 40.48 2.21
N VAL A 655 -10.70 39.80 3.31
CA VAL A 655 -10.68 38.34 3.36
C VAL A 655 -12.01 37.88 3.93
N VAL A 656 -12.72 37.01 3.21
CA VAL A 656 -14.01 36.42 3.58
C VAL A 656 -13.97 34.90 3.33
N GLY A 657 -15.07 34.21 3.55
CA GLY A 657 -15.18 32.77 3.24
C GLY A 657 -15.10 31.85 4.47
N PRO A 658 -14.78 30.60 4.32
CA PRO A 658 -14.83 29.62 5.41
C PRO A 658 -13.83 29.89 6.55
N HIS A 659 -12.59 30.26 6.22
CA HIS A 659 -11.51 30.43 7.20
C HIS A 659 -10.81 31.80 7.05
N PRO A 660 -11.53 32.92 7.15
CA PRO A 660 -10.98 34.24 6.81
C PRO A 660 -9.87 34.69 7.77
N TRP A 661 -9.87 34.17 8.99
CA TRP A 661 -8.89 34.50 10.03
C TRP A 661 -7.55 33.75 9.90
N ASP A 662 -7.50 32.81 8.98
CA ASP A 662 -6.26 32.04 8.68
C ASP A 662 -5.47 32.66 7.53
N PHE A 663 -6.02 33.70 6.89
CA PHE A 663 -5.37 34.42 5.81
C PHE A 663 -5.35 35.92 6.12
N MET A 664 -4.24 36.55 5.87
CA MET A 664 -4.03 37.95 6.16
C MET A 664 -3.45 38.67 4.95
N ILE A 665 -4.00 39.85 4.68
CA ILE A 665 -3.42 40.75 3.68
C ILE A 665 -2.19 41.41 4.30
N SER A 666 -1.04 41.08 3.77
CA SER A 666 0.27 41.56 4.23
C SER A 666 0.70 42.83 3.53
N SER A 667 0.29 42.99 2.26
CA SER A 667 0.50 44.19 1.48
C SER A 667 -0.66 44.44 0.54
N ASN A 668 -0.97 45.70 0.27
CA ASN A 668 -2.06 46.10 -0.59
C ASN A 668 -1.72 47.42 -1.28
N SER A 669 -1.43 47.35 -2.59
CA SER A 669 -1.20 48.52 -3.44
C SER A 669 -2.45 48.94 -4.23
N CYS A 670 -3.56 48.25 -4.07
CA CYS A 670 -4.77 48.39 -4.86
C CYS A 670 -5.72 49.43 -4.28
N GLU A 671 -5.86 49.44 -2.95
CA GLU A 671 -6.88 50.25 -2.28
C GLU A 671 -6.59 51.75 -2.34
N GLY A 672 -7.63 52.57 -2.66
CA GLY A 672 -7.51 54.00 -2.71
C GLY A 672 -6.82 54.58 -3.94
N ARG A 673 -6.37 53.73 -4.89
CA ARG A 673 -5.70 54.17 -6.12
C ARG A 673 -6.62 54.05 -7.33
N PRO A 674 -6.60 55.04 -8.27
CA PRO A 674 -7.22 54.79 -9.57
C PRO A 674 -6.40 53.81 -10.37
N LEU A 675 -7.07 52.80 -10.92
CA LEU A 675 -6.48 51.78 -11.79
C LEU A 675 -6.90 52.12 -13.23
N ASN A 676 -5.96 52.60 -14.04
CA ASN A 676 -6.20 52.89 -15.44
C ASN A 676 -6.46 51.60 -16.25
N PRO A 677 -7.09 51.69 -17.43
CA PRO A 677 -7.22 50.52 -18.31
C PRO A 677 -5.91 49.80 -18.50
N ARG A 678 -5.91 48.46 -18.35
CA ARG A 678 -4.76 47.56 -18.44
C ARG A 678 -3.63 47.79 -17.42
N SER A 679 -3.88 48.62 -16.39
CA SER A 679 -2.93 48.72 -15.29
C SER A 679 -3.21 47.69 -14.21
N THR A 680 -2.16 47.34 -13.48
CA THR A 680 -2.21 46.36 -12.38
C THR A 680 -1.91 47.02 -11.05
N CYS A 681 -2.39 46.44 -10.00
CA CYS A 681 -1.95 46.63 -8.62
C CYS A 681 -1.80 45.26 -7.97
N SER A 682 -1.02 45.20 -6.90
CA SER A 682 -0.70 43.89 -6.28
C SER A 682 -1.24 43.84 -4.85
N ILE A 683 -1.65 42.64 -4.44
CA ILE A 683 -2.09 42.33 -3.09
C ILE A 683 -1.27 41.16 -2.58
N GLY A 684 -0.65 41.32 -1.42
CA GLY A 684 0.11 40.25 -0.76
C GLY A 684 -0.75 39.55 0.29
N VAL A 685 -0.67 38.24 0.30
CA VAL A 685 -1.38 37.37 1.23
C VAL A 685 -0.43 36.42 1.93
N VAL A 686 -0.62 36.27 3.22
CA VAL A 686 0.07 35.27 4.06
C VAL A 686 -0.97 34.33 4.67
N PHE A 687 -0.62 33.08 4.73
CA PHE A 687 -1.40 32.03 5.40
C PHE A 687 -0.85 31.80 6.80
N ALA A 688 -1.70 31.90 7.81
CA ALA A 688 -1.39 31.72 9.22
C ALA A 688 -2.46 30.85 9.89
N PRO A 689 -2.41 29.51 9.70
CA PRO A 689 -3.48 28.63 10.15
C PRO A 689 -3.66 28.66 11.67
N LYS A 690 -4.90 28.75 12.12
CA LYS A 690 -5.30 28.68 13.54
C LYS A 690 -5.71 27.27 13.96
N ALA A 691 -5.86 26.37 13.00
CA ALA A 691 -6.14 24.95 13.25
C ALA A 691 -5.58 24.11 12.11
N ALA A 692 -5.42 22.80 12.36
CA ALA A 692 -5.01 21.85 11.35
C ALA A 692 -6.12 21.59 10.31
N GLY A 693 -5.73 20.99 9.19
CA GLY A 693 -6.62 20.67 8.06
C GLY A 693 -6.61 21.71 6.96
N GLN A 694 -7.39 21.43 5.93
CA GLN A 694 -7.55 22.31 4.78
C GLN A 694 -8.22 23.62 5.20
N ARG A 695 -7.63 24.73 4.81
CA ARG A 695 -8.08 26.08 5.11
C ARG A 695 -8.24 26.85 3.82
N THR A 696 -9.38 27.48 3.64
CA THR A 696 -9.68 28.25 2.43
C THR A 696 -10.30 29.59 2.79
N ALA A 697 -10.01 30.59 2.00
CA ALA A 697 -10.66 31.88 2.10
C ALA A 697 -10.96 32.43 0.71
N VAL A 698 -11.58 33.59 0.67
CA VAL A 698 -11.84 34.35 -0.54
C VAL A 698 -11.37 35.77 -0.29
N ILE A 699 -10.60 36.33 -1.18
CA ILE A 699 -10.23 37.74 -1.16
C ILE A 699 -11.18 38.50 -2.06
N GLU A 700 -11.98 39.35 -1.46
CA GLU A 700 -12.90 40.22 -2.16
C GLU A 700 -12.27 41.58 -2.38
N VAL A 701 -12.32 42.04 -3.62
CA VAL A 701 -11.94 43.38 -4.01
C VAL A 701 -13.22 44.12 -4.36
N ALA A 702 -13.55 45.17 -3.62
CA ALA A 702 -14.74 45.99 -3.87
C ALA A 702 -14.36 47.23 -4.68
N THR A 703 -15.20 47.54 -5.67
CA THR A 703 -15.14 48.79 -6.40
C THR A 703 -16.39 49.63 -6.08
N ARG A 704 -16.44 50.87 -6.56
CA ARG A 704 -17.66 51.72 -6.40
C ARG A 704 -18.90 51.15 -7.07
N THR A 705 -18.74 50.27 -8.05
CA THR A 705 -19.80 49.73 -8.89
C THR A 705 -20.13 48.26 -8.60
N GLY A 706 -19.39 47.57 -7.76
CA GLY A 706 -19.65 46.17 -7.43
C GLY A 706 -18.58 45.54 -6.57
N GLN A 707 -18.88 44.37 -6.02
CA GLN A 707 -17.94 43.47 -5.36
C GLN A 707 -17.49 42.41 -6.35
N TYR A 708 -16.21 42.10 -6.32
CA TYR A 708 -15.62 41.03 -7.16
C TYR A 708 -14.90 40.04 -6.28
N THR A 709 -15.16 38.75 -6.50
CA THR A 709 -14.36 37.70 -5.91
C THR A 709 -13.08 37.54 -6.74
N VAL A 710 -11.97 37.65 -6.10
CA VAL A 710 -10.73 37.90 -6.80
C VAL A 710 -9.79 36.72 -6.76
N MET A 711 -9.69 36.00 -5.63
CA MET A 711 -8.80 34.94 -5.43
C MET A 711 -9.26 33.99 -4.33
N VAL A 712 -9.02 32.72 -4.48
CA VAL A 712 -9.24 31.71 -3.45
C VAL A 712 -7.88 31.18 -2.99
N PRO A 713 -7.27 31.79 -1.95
CA PRO A 713 -6.12 31.16 -1.34
C PRO A 713 -6.56 29.95 -0.54
N ASP A 714 -5.78 28.90 -0.62
CA ASP A 714 -5.92 27.72 0.22
C ASP A 714 -4.60 27.33 0.85
N GLY A 715 -4.65 26.59 1.92
CA GLY A 715 -3.47 26.10 2.61
C GLY A 715 -3.84 24.99 3.59
N GLN A 716 -2.84 24.25 4.00
CA GLN A 716 -3.02 23.20 4.99
C GLN A 716 -2.36 23.60 6.31
N GLY A 717 -3.17 23.70 7.36
CA GLY A 717 -2.64 23.80 8.73
C GLY A 717 -2.19 22.42 9.21
N ARG A 718 -1.05 22.33 9.85
CA ARG A 718 -0.59 21.12 10.52
C ARG A 718 -0.09 21.41 11.91
N TYR A 719 -0.24 20.48 12.82
CA TYR A 719 0.45 20.53 14.09
C TYR A 719 1.84 19.89 13.94
N GLU A 720 2.77 20.36 14.73
CA GLU A 720 4.14 19.83 14.78
C GLU A 720 4.47 19.54 16.25
N PRO A 721 3.96 18.41 16.75
CA PRO A 721 4.09 18.10 18.17
C PRO A 721 5.54 17.75 18.51
N ASN A 722 6.00 18.31 19.64
CA ASN A 722 7.24 17.95 20.25
C ASN A 722 6.95 17.39 21.66
N PHE A 723 7.62 16.32 21.99
CA PHE A 723 7.42 15.59 23.23
C PHE A 723 8.76 15.37 23.94
N PHE A 724 8.82 15.67 25.21
CA PHE A 724 10.04 15.56 25.99
C PHE A 724 9.77 14.88 27.32
N ILE A 725 10.81 14.27 27.87
CA ILE A 725 10.82 13.59 29.15
C ILE A 725 11.83 14.30 30.05
N ASP A 726 11.51 14.50 31.34
CA ASP A 726 12.32 15.26 32.29
C ASP A 726 13.63 14.59 32.64
N ARG A 727 13.77 13.28 32.34
CA ARG A 727 14.92 12.45 32.65
C ARG A 727 15.14 11.35 31.62
N THR A 728 16.34 10.84 31.53
CA THR A 728 16.68 9.72 30.62
C THR A 728 16.43 8.36 31.26
N GLU A 729 16.34 8.28 32.59
CA GLU A 729 16.20 7.05 33.35
C GLU A 729 15.21 7.22 34.52
N VAL A 730 14.47 6.16 34.85
CA VAL A 730 13.55 6.12 35.98
C VAL A 730 13.61 4.76 36.69
N GLU A 731 13.61 4.75 38.02
CA GLU A 731 13.49 3.51 38.77
C GLU A 731 12.06 2.96 38.71
N ALA A 732 11.92 1.64 38.61
CA ALA A 732 10.62 0.98 38.71
C ALA A 732 9.91 1.35 40.03
N GLY A 733 8.63 1.71 39.96
CA GLY A 733 7.81 2.21 41.06
C GLY A 733 7.94 3.72 41.31
N ARG A 734 8.71 4.44 40.53
CA ARG A 734 8.80 5.90 40.55
C ARG A 734 8.05 6.54 39.40
N GLU A 735 7.80 7.82 39.57
CA GLU A 735 7.19 8.64 38.53
C GLU A 735 8.26 9.45 37.77
N PHE A 736 7.97 9.77 36.51
CA PHE A 736 8.76 10.71 35.72
C PHE A 736 7.85 11.72 35.03
N GLY A 737 8.40 12.90 34.82
CA GLY A 737 7.67 14.00 34.19
C GLY A 737 7.78 13.91 32.67
N VAL A 738 6.67 14.14 32.02
CA VAL A 738 6.60 14.29 30.57
C VAL A 738 5.92 15.60 30.21
N GLY A 739 6.32 16.16 29.09
CA GLY A 739 5.67 17.36 28.57
C GLY A 739 5.62 17.32 27.06
N GLY A 740 4.62 17.98 26.51
CA GLY A 740 4.47 18.15 25.07
C GLY A 740 4.04 19.55 24.71
N ASN A 741 4.46 20.01 23.54
CA ASN A 741 4.01 21.25 22.96
C ASN A 741 3.78 21.06 21.45
N GLY A 742 3.10 22.02 20.82
CA GLY A 742 2.78 21.90 19.38
C GLY A 742 1.65 20.93 19.07
N PHE A 743 0.95 20.40 20.09
CA PHE A 743 -0.28 19.63 19.95
C PHE A 743 -1.48 20.56 19.68
N PRO A 744 -2.64 20.01 19.24
CA PRO A 744 -3.86 20.79 19.16
C PRO A 744 -4.26 21.37 20.53
N PRO A 745 -4.71 22.64 20.63
CA PRO A 745 -5.20 23.24 21.88
C PRO A 745 -6.42 22.53 22.44
N ASP A 746 -6.58 22.60 23.75
CA ASP A 746 -7.74 22.09 24.51
C ASP A 746 -8.15 20.66 24.10
N THR A 747 -7.16 19.85 23.71
CA THR A 747 -7.39 18.53 23.12
C THR A 747 -6.93 17.43 24.09
N PRO A 748 -7.73 16.36 24.26
CA PRO A 748 -7.29 15.18 25.00
C PRO A 748 -6.09 14.50 24.35
N VAL A 749 -5.05 14.28 25.12
CA VAL A 749 -3.84 13.57 24.71
C VAL A 749 -3.71 12.32 25.57
N SER A 750 -3.56 11.20 24.94
CA SER A 750 -3.26 9.92 25.59
C SER A 750 -1.76 9.68 25.58
N ILE A 751 -1.19 9.52 26.74
CA ILE A 751 0.23 9.21 26.90
C ILE A 751 0.34 7.73 27.24
N LEU A 752 0.96 7.00 26.35
CA LEU A 752 1.17 5.56 26.47
C LEU A 752 2.61 5.30 26.86
N PHE A 753 2.82 4.44 27.85
CA PHE A 753 4.14 4.05 28.34
C PHE A 753 4.40 2.57 28.08
N GLY A 754 5.41 2.29 27.25
CA GLY A 754 5.75 0.93 26.83
C GLY A 754 4.65 0.29 25.97
N ASP A 755 4.66 -1.04 25.90
CA ASP A 755 3.75 -1.83 25.06
C ASP A 755 2.42 -2.19 25.77
N ASP A 756 2.20 -1.72 27.00
CA ASP A 756 1.00 -2.05 27.77
C ASP A 756 -0.02 -0.90 27.71
N ALA A 757 -1.08 -1.09 26.92
CA ALA A 757 -2.19 -0.13 26.82
C ALA A 757 -2.87 0.21 28.17
N LYS A 758 -2.60 -0.55 29.23
CA LYS A 758 -3.04 -0.25 30.60
C LYS A 758 -2.16 0.79 31.30
N HIS A 759 -0.99 1.12 30.78
CA HIS A 759 -0.15 2.22 31.20
C HIS A 759 -0.44 3.47 30.38
N ARG A 760 -1.65 3.95 30.48
CA ARG A 760 -2.14 5.14 29.81
C ARG A 760 -2.41 6.25 30.83
N VAL A 761 -1.93 7.43 30.55
CA VAL A 761 -2.27 8.66 31.26
C VAL A 761 -2.93 9.61 30.27
N ASP A 762 -4.14 10.04 30.57
CA ASP A 762 -4.86 11.01 29.74
C ASP A 762 -4.72 12.40 30.34
N VAL A 763 -4.36 13.35 29.50
CA VAL A 763 -4.24 14.77 29.85
C VAL A 763 -4.97 15.59 28.79
N VAL A 764 -5.19 16.86 29.09
CA VAL A 764 -5.73 17.80 28.12
C VAL A 764 -4.70 18.90 27.90
N THR A 765 -4.41 19.25 26.68
CA THR A 765 -3.56 20.38 26.36
C THR A 765 -4.22 21.67 26.79
N ASN A 766 -3.43 22.64 27.20
CA ASN A 766 -3.93 23.99 27.44
C ASN A 766 -4.25 24.71 26.10
N ASN A 767 -4.70 25.95 26.18
CA ASN A 767 -5.01 26.80 25.02
C ASN A 767 -3.82 27.11 24.11
N GLU A 768 -2.58 26.73 24.52
CA GLU A 768 -1.36 26.87 23.71
C GLU A 768 -0.89 25.53 23.13
N GLY A 769 -1.66 24.45 23.33
CA GLY A 769 -1.31 23.10 22.87
C GLY A 769 -0.18 22.47 23.69
N VAL A 770 -0.05 22.87 24.96
CA VAL A 770 0.97 22.36 25.88
C VAL A 770 0.32 21.52 26.98
N PHE A 771 0.98 20.44 27.33
CA PHE A 771 0.61 19.67 28.50
C PHE A 771 1.86 19.29 29.33
N LEU A 772 1.63 19.00 30.59
CA LEU A 772 2.60 18.39 31.52
C LEU A 772 1.88 17.27 32.27
N ALA A 773 2.54 16.15 32.45
CA ALA A 773 2.00 15.02 33.18
C ALA A 773 3.10 14.27 33.95
N MET A 774 2.67 13.52 34.96
CA MET A 774 3.51 12.56 35.63
C MET A 774 3.08 11.15 35.24
N ILE A 775 4.02 10.35 34.82
CA ILE A 775 3.80 8.96 34.41
C ILE A 775 4.32 8.05 35.52
N PRO A 776 3.44 7.32 36.25
CA PRO A 776 3.87 6.36 37.26
C PRO A 776 4.41 5.10 36.58
N THR A 777 5.54 4.59 37.02
CA THR A 777 5.99 3.24 36.67
C THR A 777 5.51 2.24 37.73
N ARG A 778 5.33 0.99 37.34
CA ARG A 778 5.00 -0.07 38.32
C ARG A 778 6.26 -0.52 39.05
N ALA A 779 6.12 -0.87 40.30
CA ALA A 779 7.24 -1.43 41.09
C ALA A 779 7.79 -2.75 40.51
N THR A 780 6.96 -3.44 39.68
CA THR A 780 7.31 -4.69 39.01
C THR A 780 7.74 -4.46 37.56
N GLU A 781 7.96 -3.22 37.16
CA GLU A 781 8.39 -2.89 35.81
C GLU A 781 9.80 -3.45 35.54
N ARG A 782 9.98 -4.19 34.47
CA ARG A 782 11.28 -4.74 34.09
C ARG A 782 12.20 -3.64 33.57
N GLY A 783 13.48 -3.72 33.88
CA GLY A 783 14.50 -2.83 33.36
C GLY A 783 14.57 -2.89 31.81
N GLY A 784 14.93 -1.77 31.21
CA GLY A 784 15.11 -1.63 29.78
C GLY A 784 14.48 -0.35 29.18
N ASP A 785 14.77 -0.09 27.93
CA ASP A 785 14.28 1.08 27.26
C ASP A 785 12.77 0.93 26.95
N ARG A 786 12.01 2.01 27.14
CA ARG A 786 10.57 2.08 26.90
C ARG A 786 10.24 3.29 26.05
N SER A 787 9.35 3.09 25.08
CA SER A 787 8.77 4.18 24.33
C SER A 787 7.67 4.85 25.13
N VAL A 788 7.66 6.16 25.11
CA VAL A 788 6.55 6.98 25.65
C VAL A 788 5.97 7.75 24.45
N VAL A 789 4.70 7.51 24.17
CA VAL A 789 4.01 8.09 23.01
C VAL A 789 2.87 8.97 23.51
N ALA A 790 2.88 10.21 23.14
CA ALA A 790 1.76 11.13 23.34
C ALA A 790 0.98 11.26 22.04
N GLN A 791 -0.32 11.00 22.07
CA GLN A 791 -1.15 11.05 20.84
C GLN A 791 -2.56 11.58 21.11
N THR A 792 -3.11 12.22 20.11
CA THR A 792 -4.49 12.72 20.08
C THR A 792 -5.39 11.82 19.22
N ALA A 793 -6.68 12.01 19.32
CA ALA A 793 -7.68 11.27 18.54
C ALA A 793 -7.57 11.46 17.02
N ASP A 794 -7.08 12.62 16.59
CA ASP A 794 -6.89 12.95 15.16
C ASP A 794 -5.57 12.40 14.57
N GLY A 795 -4.80 11.63 15.37
CA GLY A 795 -3.54 11.04 14.93
C GLY A 795 -2.31 11.92 15.12
N THR A 796 -2.46 13.14 15.63
CA THR A 796 -1.31 14.00 15.96
C THR A 796 -0.52 13.35 17.09
N SER A 797 0.75 13.01 16.89
CA SER A 797 1.55 12.27 17.86
C SER A 797 3.00 12.68 17.87
N ALA A 798 3.64 12.49 19.02
CA ALA A 798 5.08 12.58 19.20
C ALA A 798 5.53 11.57 20.26
N SER A 799 6.77 11.10 20.17
CA SER A 799 7.29 10.07 21.06
C SER A 799 8.69 10.37 21.53
N SER A 800 9.06 9.77 22.65
CA SER A 800 10.39 9.80 23.21
C SER A 800 10.69 8.47 23.92
N GLN A 801 11.91 8.23 24.31
CA GLN A 801 12.30 7.02 25.01
C GLN A 801 12.85 7.32 26.40
N ILE A 802 12.60 6.42 27.34
CA ILE A 802 13.12 6.45 28.70
C ILE A 802 13.58 5.06 29.09
N ARG A 803 14.67 5.01 29.84
CA ARG A 803 15.17 3.76 30.40
C ARG A 803 14.56 3.51 31.77
N VAL A 804 13.99 2.33 31.97
CA VAL A 804 13.55 1.86 33.29
C VAL A 804 14.71 1.12 33.98
N ILE A 805 14.98 1.48 35.20
CA ILE A 805 15.95 0.77 36.07
C ILE A 805 15.14 -0.11 37.01
N GLU A 806 15.39 -1.39 36.97
CA GLU A 806 14.76 -2.36 37.86
C GLU A 806 15.31 -2.20 39.30
N VAL A 807 14.41 -2.06 40.25
CA VAL A 807 14.79 -1.99 41.66
C VAL A 807 14.97 -3.43 42.17
N VAL A 808 16.21 -3.85 42.30
CA VAL A 808 16.52 -5.12 42.95
C VAL A 808 16.47 -4.87 44.47
N GLU A 809 15.40 -5.28 45.12
CA GLU A 809 15.39 -5.33 46.60
C GLU A 809 16.48 -6.30 47.08
N ASN A 810 17.56 -5.73 47.59
CA ASN A 810 18.64 -6.50 48.16
C ASN A 810 18.19 -6.91 49.59
N THR A 811 17.48 -8.02 49.70
CA THR A 811 17.25 -8.68 51.00
C THR A 811 18.54 -9.33 51.48
N ALA A 812 19.54 -8.50 51.75
CA ALA A 812 20.68 -8.94 52.53
C ALA A 812 20.27 -8.98 53.99
N GLY A 813 19.99 -10.18 54.47
CA GLY A 813 19.72 -10.43 55.89
C GLY A 813 20.83 -9.88 56.74
N LEU A 814 20.46 -9.08 57.72
CA LEU A 814 21.33 -8.69 58.83
C LEU A 814 21.79 -9.95 59.59
N PRO A 815 23.09 -10.11 59.90
CA PRO A 815 23.53 -11.18 60.74
C PRO A 815 23.07 -10.91 62.19
N GLY A 816 22.27 -11.83 62.71
CA GLY A 816 21.85 -11.81 64.09
C GLY A 816 23.07 -11.90 65.01
N TYR A 817 23.27 -10.87 65.78
CA TYR A 817 24.14 -10.98 66.99
C TYR A 817 23.39 -11.78 68.05
N GLY A 818 23.80 -13.03 68.22
CA GLY A 818 23.46 -13.82 69.42
C GLY A 818 24.17 -13.24 70.57
N LEU A 819 23.45 -12.76 71.59
CA LEU A 819 23.95 -12.59 72.92
C LEU A 819 23.74 -13.89 73.66
N GLY A 820 24.85 -14.58 73.91
CA GLY A 820 24.91 -15.61 74.88
C GLY A 820 25.08 -15.00 76.29
N GLY A 821 24.32 -15.51 77.22
CA GLY A 821 24.43 -15.31 78.58
C GLY A 821 23.55 -16.28 79.35
#